data_52bf1a40fca78255778c82208635b43f
#
_entry.id   52bf1a40fca78255778c82208635b43f
#
_cell.length_a   1.000
_cell.length_b   1.000
_cell.length_c   1.000
_cell.angle_alpha   90.00
_cell.angle_beta   90.00
_cell.angle_gamma   90.00
#
_symmetry.space_group_name_H-M   'P 1'
#
loop_
_entity.id
_entity.type
_entity.pdbx_description
1 polymer ?
#
loop_
_entity_poly.entity_id
_entity_poly.type
_entity_poly.pdbx_seq_one_letter_code
_entity_poly.pdbx_strand_id
1 'polypeptide(L)'
;MFEWNMLYNLINFGILGFGLYKVGKGPAKNLFNGYRSKVEEELAQSGSASENADRIRAGISGLRAAGESDCDRIIEDAKQQAQALSRQNEDENERLRAAAKADNDSSYEQLCFDMQKRFNSEAAEELTAAAAEVLRKASQESKKQLIDRFIAELPAKLEITPSELVKINSGDKLSVTVSGSAELDAAGIEKIKAIIEDKYGKDSVDIRVEHDESLIGGVRVAVGDSLYDGTLSHRLDMVKKSVADTEDEGDMVEAFRNKIRNVPTDLEAYQVGRVVSLSDGICRVSGLSDVMSGELIEFKGDLRGMVMDLEKDNVGVVLLGNYDNVQEGDEVRRTGRIIEVPVGEALLGRVVDALGRPVDGKGRVRTTETRPIENKAPGVIDRKGVSVPMQTGIKAIDALVPIGRGQRELIIGDRQCGKTSIILDTIINQKGKDMICIYVAIGQKESTVASFVEKLREHGAMDYSIVVAATASEPAPMLYIAPYSGAAMGEYFMYKGKDVLIIYDDLSKQAVAYRELSLLLHRPPGREAYPGDVFYLHSRLLERAARLSDELGGGSMTALPIIETQAGDISAYIPTNVISITDGQIFLETDLFNAGVRPAVNVGLSVSRVGGSAQLGAMKQVAGRLRMDLAQYRELAAFSQFGSDLDKATRDTLHRGDRMTELLKQPCYSPMDAADQVISIFAASEGYADDVEVSDIAAFEQALVPYVNKHYPELHDEIHSGKKLSKDSLEKLRAVIADFKKEWHA
;
A
#
# COMPACT_ATOMS: atom_id res chain seq x y z
N MET A 1 -12.46 20.61 24.56
CA MET A 1 -12.65 19.23 24.13
C MET A 1 -12.10 18.19 25.12
N PHE A 2 -11.11 18.56 25.95
CA PHE A 2 -10.47 17.64 26.92
C PHE A 2 -11.36 17.24 28.11
N GLU A 3 -12.24 18.10 28.55
CA GLU A 3 -13.12 17.84 29.72
C GLU A 3 -14.29 16.90 29.43
N TRP A 4 -14.78 16.84 28.21
CA TRP A 4 -15.94 16.01 27.85
C TRP A 4 -15.59 14.53 27.74
N ASN A 5 -14.37 14.16 27.32
CA ASN A 5 -13.93 12.77 27.27
C ASN A 5 -13.69 12.17 28.66
N MET A 6 -13.19 12.96 29.57
CA MET A 6 -13.01 12.52 30.97
C MET A 6 -14.36 12.29 31.66
N LEU A 7 -15.33 13.15 31.40
CA LEU A 7 -16.70 13.00 31.92
C LEU A 7 -17.41 11.80 31.30
N TYR A 8 -17.21 11.56 29.99
CA TYR A 8 -17.77 10.41 29.26
C TYR A 8 -17.22 9.08 29.80
N ASN A 9 -15.91 9.00 30.04
CA ASN A 9 -15.28 7.80 30.60
C ASN A 9 -15.71 7.57 32.06
N LEU A 10 -15.90 8.61 32.82
CA LEU A 10 -16.39 8.53 34.23
C LEU A 10 -17.86 8.06 34.28
N ILE A 11 -18.67 8.51 33.33
CA ILE A 11 -20.06 8.07 33.19
C ILE A 11 -20.12 6.60 32.72
N ASN A 12 -19.29 6.18 31.75
CA ASN A 12 -19.23 4.80 31.31
C ASN A 12 -18.72 3.86 32.40
N PHE A 13 -17.76 4.28 33.20
CA PHE A 13 -17.29 3.54 34.37
C PHE A 13 -18.38 3.43 35.45
N GLY A 14 -19.13 4.50 35.68
CA GLY A 14 -20.30 4.53 36.57
C GLY A 14 -21.41 3.58 36.07
N ILE A 15 -21.69 3.58 34.79
CA ILE A 15 -22.71 2.71 34.17
C ILE A 15 -22.27 1.23 34.24
N LEU A 16 -20.99 0.92 33.96
CA LEU A 16 -20.43 -0.41 34.05
C LEU A 16 -20.45 -0.93 35.50
N GLY A 17 -20.03 -0.11 36.49
CA GLY A 17 -20.08 -0.43 37.91
C GLY A 17 -21.52 -0.64 38.41
N PHE A 18 -22.45 0.18 37.95
CA PHE A 18 -23.87 0.05 38.27
C PHE A 18 -24.50 -1.16 37.56
N GLY A 19 -24.11 -1.47 36.34
CA GLY A 19 -24.51 -2.65 35.59
C GLY A 19 -24.08 -3.94 36.29
N LEU A 20 -22.82 -4.03 36.69
CA LEU A 20 -22.26 -5.19 37.43
C LEU A 20 -22.92 -5.33 38.81
N TYR A 21 -23.18 -4.23 39.53
CA TYR A 21 -23.91 -4.26 40.79
C TYR A 21 -25.36 -4.74 40.61
N LYS A 22 -26.05 -4.30 39.55
CA LYS A 22 -27.43 -4.67 39.25
C LYS A 22 -27.57 -6.14 38.77
N VAL A 23 -26.62 -6.60 37.98
CA VAL A 23 -26.58 -7.98 37.46
C VAL A 23 -26.16 -8.97 38.57
N GLY A 24 -25.18 -8.64 39.40
CA GLY A 24 -24.75 -9.49 40.52
C GLY A 24 -25.73 -9.57 41.67
N LYS A 25 -26.47 -8.47 41.96
CA LYS A 25 -27.42 -8.40 43.09
C LYS A 25 -28.72 -9.21 42.86
N GLY A 26 -29.14 -9.33 41.59
CA GLY A 26 -30.37 -10.09 41.21
C GLY A 26 -30.25 -11.57 41.39
N PRO A 27 -29.28 -12.22 40.77
CA PRO A 27 -29.07 -13.69 40.89
C PRO A 27 -28.79 -14.11 42.32
N ALA A 28 -27.94 -13.42 43.06
CA ALA A 28 -27.63 -13.72 44.46
C ALA A 28 -28.86 -13.63 45.37
N LYS A 29 -29.73 -12.62 45.14
CA LYS A 29 -30.96 -12.45 45.89
C LYS A 29 -32.02 -13.52 45.54
N ASN A 30 -32.10 -13.89 44.29
CA ASN A 30 -33.03 -14.91 43.83
C ASN A 30 -32.60 -16.31 44.25
N LEU A 31 -31.31 -16.62 44.27
CA LEU A 31 -30.77 -17.89 44.79
C LEU A 31 -31.02 -18.00 46.30
N PHE A 32 -30.81 -16.89 47.02
CA PHE A 32 -31.04 -16.86 48.47
C PHE A 32 -32.54 -17.02 48.82
N ASN A 33 -33.42 -16.35 48.08
CA ASN A 33 -34.88 -16.44 48.32
C ASN A 33 -35.43 -17.83 47.89
N GLY A 34 -34.91 -18.44 46.84
CA GLY A 34 -35.30 -19.77 46.41
C GLY A 34 -34.91 -20.89 47.41
N TYR A 35 -33.73 -20.78 48.01
CA TYR A 35 -33.28 -21.68 49.08
C TYR A 35 -34.10 -21.48 50.38
N ARG A 36 -34.40 -20.23 50.73
CA ARG A 36 -35.20 -19.91 51.90
C ARG A 36 -36.63 -20.48 51.80
N SER A 37 -37.27 -20.34 50.67
CA SER A 37 -38.60 -20.88 50.41
C SER A 37 -38.63 -22.42 50.47
N LYS A 38 -37.62 -23.10 49.94
CA LYS A 38 -37.50 -24.55 49.99
C LYS A 38 -37.28 -25.06 51.42
N VAL A 39 -36.47 -24.38 52.20
CA VAL A 39 -36.20 -24.77 53.61
C VAL A 39 -37.41 -24.51 54.52
N GLU A 40 -38.17 -23.39 54.25
CA GLU A 40 -39.41 -23.12 54.98
C GLU A 40 -40.52 -24.15 54.67
N GLU A 41 -40.55 -24.67 53.46
CA GLU A 41 -41.49 -25.74 53.03
C GLU A 41 -41.16 -27.12 53.63
N GLU A 42 -39.88 -27.48 53.73
CA GLU A 42 -39.42 -28.71 54.40
C GLU A 42 -39.60 -28.67 55.91
N LEU A 43 -39.50 -27.52 56.55
CA LEU A 43 -39.79 -27.33 57.97
C LEU A 43 -41.26 -27.47 58.32
N ALA A 44 -42.17 -27.15 57.41
CA ALA A 44 -43.61 -27.30 57.58
C ALA A 44 -44.09 -28.76 57.45
N GLN A 45 -43.29 -29.63 56.81
CA GLN A 45 -43.66 -31.05 56.56
C GLN A 45 -43.14 -32.05 57.59
N SER A 46 -42.20 -31.69 58.45
CA SER A 46 -41.63 -32.68 59.40
C SER A 46 -42.07 -32.45 60.83
N GLY A 47 -43.00 -33.31 61.27
CA GLY A 47 -43.61 -33.31 62.61
C GLY A 47 -42.80 -33.87 63.77
N SER A 48 -41.43 -33.81 63.73
CA SER A 48 -40.59 -34.22 64.91
C SER A 48 -39.60 -33.10 65.20
N ALA A 49 -39.98 -32.16 66.03
CA ALA A 49 -39.52 -30.78 65.95
C ALA A 49 -38.20 -30.44 66.63
N SER A 50 -37.52 -31.29 67.37
CA SER A 50 -36.34 -30.83 68.15
C SER A 50 -34.99 -31.25 67.54
N GLU A 51 -34.81 -32.50 67.19
CA GLU A 51 -33.49 -32.96 66.63
C GLU A 51 -33.26 -32.56 65.15
N ASN A 52 -34.36 -32.49 64.40
CA ASN A 52 -34.25 -32.00 63.00
C ASN A 52 -34.04 -30.46 62.91
N ALA A 53 -34.60 -29.72 63.85
CA ALA A 53 -34.43 -28.25 63.87
C ALA A 53 -32.96 -27.82 64.09
N ASP A 54 -32.24 -28.53 64.95
CA ASP A 54 -30.82 -28.21 65.20
C ASP A 54 -29.91 -28.71 64.03
N ARG A 55 -30.27 -29.82 63.41
CA ARG A 55 -29.58 -30.27 62.20
C ARG A 55 -29.81 -29.32 61.00
N ILE A 56 -31.03 -28.86 60.86
CA ILE A 56 -31.39 -27.89 59.81
C ILE A 56 -30.77 -26.52 60.11
N ARG A 57 -30.72 -26.08 61.38
CA ARG A 57 -30.02 -24.84 61.77
C ARG A 57 -28.51 -24.93 61.49
N ALA A 58 -27.88 -26.06 61.78
CA ALA A 58 -26.48 -26.29 61.47
C ALA A 58 -26.25 -26.32 59.95
N GLY A 59 -27.16 -26.95 59.16
CA GLY A 59 -27.12 -26.93 57.68
C GLY A 59 -27.34 -25.52 57.12
N ILE A 60 -28.29 -24.76 57.65
CA ILE A 60 -28.54 -23.36 57.25
C ILE A 60 -27.34 -22.46 57.58
N SER A 61 -26.72 -22.65 58.75
CA SER A 61 -25.52 -21.87 59.09
C SER A 61 -24.32 -22.22 58.20
N GLY A 62 -24.16 -23.50 57.85
CA GLY A 62 -23.14 -23.96 56.88
C GLY A 62 -23.38 -23.44 55.47
N LEU A 63 -24.62 -23.49 54.98
CA LEU A 63 -25.01 -22.98 53.68
C LEU A 63 -24.88 -21.42 53.62
N ARG A 64 -25.20 -20.75 54.71
CA ARG A 64 -25.04 -19.30 54.84
C ARG A 64 -23.54 -18.91 54.80
N ALA A 65 -22.72 -19.62 55.59
CA ALA A 65 -21.27 -19.38 55.57
C ALA A 65 -20.63 -19.68 54.22
N ALA A 66 -21.07 -20.77 53.54
CA ALA A 66 -20.64 -21.07 52.19
C ALA A 66 -21.09 -20.01 51.16
N GLY A 67 -22.36 -19.57 51.28
CA GLY A 67 -22.89 -18.47 50.42
C GLY A 67 -22.22 -17.12 50.64
N GLU A 68 -21.90 -16.78 51.90
CA GLU A 68 -21.13 -15.56 52.23
C GLU A 68 -19.69 -15.66 51.66
N SER A 69 -19.03 -16.83 51.76
CA SER A 69 -17.71 -17.08 51.18
C SER A 69 -17.71 -17.01 49.64
N ASP A 70 -18.74 -17.56 48.99
CA ASP A 70 -18.87 -17.47 47.50
C ASP A 70 -19.19 -16.06 47.04
N CYS A 71 -20.01 -15.31 47.78
CA CYS A 71 -20.22 -13.90 47.50
C CYS A 71 -18.94 -13.06 47.64
N ASP A 72 -18.18 -13.28 48.72
CA ASP A 72 -16.89 -12.58 48.91
C ASP A 72 -15.91 -12.92 47.79
N ARG A 73 -15.84 -14.19 47.35
CA ARG A 73 -14.99 -14.58 46.20
C ARG A 73 -15.43 -13.88 44.92
N ILE A 74 -16.73 -13.89 44.62
CA ILE A 74 -17.25 -13.24 43.39
C ILE A 74 -16.98 -11.72 43.42
N ILE A 75 -17.12 -11.07 44.58
CA ILE A 75 -16.82 -9.66 44.76
C ILE A 75 -15.31 -9.37 44.56
N GLU A 76 -14.46 -10.24 45.09
CA GLU A 76 -13.01 -10.09 44.94
C GLU A 76 -12.54 -10.31 43.49
N ASP A 77 -13.08 -11.37 42.81
CA ASP A 77 -12.83 -11.60 41.40
C ASP A 77 -13.31 -10.44 40.53
N ALA A 78 -14.50 -9.90 40.82
CA ALA A 78 -15.01 -8.72 40.11
C ALA A 78 -14.16 -7.48 40.34
N LYS A 79 -13.65 -7.27 41.56
CA LYS A 79 -12.70 -6.17 41.84
C LYS A 79 -11.38 -6.33 41.10
N GLN A 80 -10.83 -7.55 41.06
CA GLN A 80 -9.59 -7.82 40.33
C GLN A 80 -9.77 -7.61 38.83
N GLN A 81 -10.89 -8.03 38.24
CA GLN A 81 -11.23 -7.79 36.85
C GLN A 81 -11.40 -6.28 36.55
N ALA A 82 -12.10 -5.55 37.45
CA ALA A 82 -12.27 -4.12 37.31
C ALA A 82 -10.94 -3.37 37.41
N GLN A 83 -10.05 -3.79 38.31
CA GLN A 83 -8.71 -3.18 38.41
C GLN A 83 -7.84 -3.50 37.21
N ALA A 84 -7.90 -4.74 36.68
CA ALA A 84 -7.18 -5.11 35.48
C ALA A 84 -7.66 -4.30 34.27
N LEU A 85 -8.97 -4.16 34.10
CA LEU A 85 -9.57 -3.34 33.04
C LEU A 85 -9.23 -1.84 33.18
N SER A 86 -9.20 -1.33 34.41
CA SER A 86 -8.80 0.06 34.69
C SER A 86 -7.34 0.32 34.28
N ARG A 87 -6.43 -0.60 34.61
CA ARG A 87 -5.02 -0.49 34.20
C ARG A 87 -4.87 -0.58 32.70
N GLN A 88 -5.58 -1.51 32.08
CA GLN A 88 -5.55 -1.65 30.61
C GLN A 88 -6.05 -0.36 29.91
N ASN A 89 -7.12 0.23 30.43
CA ASN A 89 -7.64 1.50 29.91
C ASN A 89 -6.70 2.69 30.19
N GLU A 90 -6.01 2.70 31.32
CA GLU A 90 -5.00 3.73 31.62
C GLU A 90 -3.81 3.61 30.65
N ASP A 91 -3.28 2.42 30.44
CA ASP A 91 -2.19 2.15 29.49
C ASP A 91 -2.59 2.51 28.04
N GLU A 92 -3.82 2.18 27.65
CA GLU A 92 -4.34 2.51 26.32
C GLU A 92 -4.55 4.03 26.15
N ASN A 93 -5.06 4.71 27.17
CA ASN A 93 -5.19 6.15 27.18
C ASN A 93 -3.83 6.87 27.15
N GLU A 94 -2.81 6.35 27.84
CA GLU A 94 -1.45 6.89 27.74
C GLU A 94 -0.88 6.71 26.33
N ARG A 95 -1.06 5.55 25.72
CA ARG A 95 -0.66 5.29 24.32
C ARG A 95 -1.37 6.22 23.34
N LEU A 96 -2.68 6.39 23.49
CA LEU A 96 -3.46 7.29 22.63
C LEU A 96 -3.04 8.77 22.81
N ARG A 97 -2.74 9.19 24.04
CA ARG A 97 -2.22 10.53 24.29
C ARG A 97 -0.81 10.73 23.70
N ALA A 98 0.05 9.74 23.83
CA ALA A 98 1.39 9.78 23.24
C ALA A 98 1.31 9.82 21.71
N ALA A 99 0.46 9.00 21.10
CA ALA A 99 0.24 8.99 19.65
C ALA A 99 -0.37 10.32 19.16
N ALA A 100 -1.38 10.86 19.85
CA ALA A 100 -1.99 12.14 19.50
C ALA A 100 -1.01 13.32 19.66
N LYS A 101 -0.11 13.25 20.65
CA LYS A 101 0.94 14.26 20.81
C LYS A 101 1.96 14.15 19.67
N ALA A 102 2.40 12.95 19.32
CA ALA A 102 3.33 12.74 18.21
C ALA A 102 2.73 13.19 16.87
N ASP A 103 1.45 12.89 16.61
CA ASP A 103 0.75 13.35 15.41
C ASP A 103 0.62 14.89 15.38
N ASN A 104 0.36 15.52 16.53
CA ASN A 104 0.26 16.98 16.61
C ASN A 104 1.62 17.66 16.44
N ASP A 105 2.68 17.13 17.07
CA ASP A 105 4.04 17.63 16.92
C ASP A 105 4.50 17.50 15.46
N SER A 106 4.21 16.37 14.81
CA SER A 106 4.53 16.12 13.40
C SER A 106 3.74 17.02 12.45
N SER A 107 2.44 17.23 12.70
CA SER A 107 1.62 18.17 11.93
C SER A 107 2.11 19.60 12.05
N TYR A 108 2.57 19.99 13.25
CA TYR A 108 3.19 21.28 13.47
C TYR A 108 4.50 21.44 12.72
N GLU A 109 5.38 20.42 12.75
CA GLU A 109 6.61 20.40 11.95
C GLU A 109 6.33 20.53 10.45
N GLN A 110 5.30 19.82 9.95
CA GLN A 110 4.89 19.92 8.55
C GLN A 110 4.41 21.33 8.20
N LEU A 111 3.56 21.92 9.04
CA LEU A 111 3.07 23.28 8.84
C LEU A 111 4.22 24.30 8.85
N CYS A 112 5.14 24.18 9.81
CA CYS A 112 6.34 25.02 9.86
C CYS A 112 7.17 24.87 8.59
N PHE A 113 7.37 23.65 8.12
CA PHE A 113 8.11 23.37 6.90
C PHE A 113 7.42 23.96 5.67
N ASP A 114 6.10 23.80 5.51
CA ASP A 114 5.34 24.34 4.39
C ASP A 114 5.36 25.90 4.40
N MET A 115 5.24 26.48 5.58
CA MET A 115 5.39 27.92 5.77
C MET A 115 6.81 28.38 5.42
N GLN A 116 7.83 27.67 5.90
CA GLN A 116 9.23 27.96 5.58
C GLN A 116 9.49 27.87 4.08
N LYS A 117 9.00 26.82 3.43
CA LYS A 117 9.14 26.65 1.98
C LYS A 117 8.46 27.79 1.20
N ARG A 118 7.27 28.18 1.59
CA ARG A 118 6.57 29.35 0.98
C ARG A 118 7.37 30.63 1.20
N PHE A 119 7.78 30.88 2.42
CA PHE A 119 8.60 32.03 2.76
C PHE A 119 9.92 32.05 1.97
N ASN A 120 10.61 30.91 1.90
CA ASN A 120 11.86 30.79 1.13
C ASN A 120 11.62 31.05 -0.36
N SER A 121 10.51 30.56 -0.92
CA SER A 121 10.14 30.80 -2.32
C SER A 121 9.84 32.28 -2.60
N GLU A 122 9.02 32.92 -1.75
CA GLU A 122 8.68 34.33 -1.87
C GLU A 122 9.93 35.23 -1.68
N ALA A 123 10.72 34.94 -0.64
CA ALA A 123 11.96 35.67 -0.37
C ALA A 123 12.97 35.47 -1.50
N ALA A 124 13.11 34.26 -2.05
CA ALA A 124 13.99 34.03 -3.22
C ALA A 124 13.52 34.79 -4.44
N GLU A 125 12.21 34.94 -4.65
CA GLU A 125 11.64 35.73 -5.74
C GLU A 125 11.95 37.22 -5.60
N GLU A 126 11.70 37.78 -4.42
CA GLU A 126 12.00 39.20 -4.15
C GLU A 126 13.50 39.50 -4.21
N LEU A 127 14.34 38.63 -3.62
CA LEU A 127 15.81 38.79 -3.68
C LEU A 127 16.33 38.68 -5.11
N THR A 128 15.77 37.78 -5.91
CA THR A 128 16.14 37.62 -7.32
C THR A 128 15.71 38.83 -8.14
N ALA A 129 14.51 39.39 -7.92
CA ALA A 129 14.04 40.60 -8.57
C ALA A 129 14.92 41.80 -8.21
N ALA A 130 15.27 41.97 -6.95
CA ALA A 130 16.19 43.03 -6.50
C ALA A 130 17.60 42.85 -7.10
N ALA A 131 18.11 41.62 -7.13
CA ALA A 131 19.41 41.34 -7.75
C ALA A 131 19.38 41.63 -9.26
N ALA A 132 18.29 41.27 -9.96
CA ALA A 132 18.11 41.59 -11.38
C ALA A 132 18.13 43.08 -11.64
N GLU A 133 17.49 43.91 -10.80
CA GLU A 133 17.51 45.37 -10.93
C GLU A 133 18.93 45.96 -10.74
N VAL A 134 19.67 45.43 -9.75
CA VAL A 134 21.05 45.79 -9.51
C VAL A 134 21.95 45.43 -10.71
N LEU A 135 21.78 44.18 -11.20
CA LEU A 135 22.57 43.70 -12.36
C LEU A 135 22.23 44.42 -13.67
N ARG A 136 21.00 44.87 -13.86
CA ARG A 136 20.65 45.74 -15.00
C ARG A 136 21.46 47.04 -14.98
N LYS A 137 21.77 47.55 -13.79
CA LYS A 137 22.58 48.77 -13.59
C LYS A 137 24.09 48.51 -13.58
N ALA A 138 24.53 47.23 -13.70
CA ALA A 138 25.95 46.89 -13.76
C ALA A 138 26.66 47.53 -14.96
N SER A 139 27.98 47.72 -14.85
CA SER A 139 28.76 48.39 -15.90
C SER A 139 28.74 47.59 -17.20
N GLN A 140 28.74 48.28 -18.32
CA GLN A 140 28.81 47.66 -19.65
C GLN A 140 30.06 46.78 -19.82
N GLU A 141 31.16 47.16 -19.19
CA GLU A 141 32.42 46.41 -19.19
C GLU A 141 32.27 45.03 -18.54
N SER A 142 31.58 44.95 -17.38
CA SER A 142 31.32 43.68 -16.70
C SER A 142 30.40 42.75 -17.50
N LYS A 143 29.38 43.29 -18.16
CA LYS A 143 28.50 42.54 -19.03
C LYS A 143 29.22 42.05 -20.29
N LYS A 144 30.12 42.86 -20.85
CA LYS A 144 30.95 42.44 -21.97
C LYS A 144 31.91 41.32 -21.63
N GLN A 145 32.53 41.36 -20.46
CA GLN A 145 33.34 40.21 -19.96
C GLN A 145 32.60 38.90 -19.90
N LEU A 146 31.30 38.89 -19.56
CA LEU A 146 30.46 37.68 -19.59
C LEU A 146 30.28 37.16 -21.01
N ILE A 147 30.05 38.06 -21.98
CA ILE A 147 29.93 37.68 -23.38
C ILE A 147 31.24 37.09 -23.91
N ASP A 148 32.39 37.76 -23.62
CA ASP A 148 33.70 37.23 -24.01
C ASP A 148 34.02 35.86 -23.42
N ARG A 149 33.64 35.63 -22.17
CA ARG A 149 33.78 34.35 -21.52
C ARG A 149 32.88 33.28 -22.17
N PHE A 150 31.62 33.61 -22.44
CA PHE A 150 30.71 32.70 -23.14
C PHE A 150 31.29 32.27 -24.50
N ILE A 151 31.79 33.23 -25.27
CA ILE A 151 32.42 32.97 -26.58
C ILE A 151 33.66 32.08 -26.44
N ALA A 152 34.42 32.21 -25.35
CA ALA A 152 35.61 31.39 -25.12
C ALA A 152 35.24 29.91 -24.70
N GLU A 153 34.17 29.73 -23.94
CA GLU A 153 33.73 28.43 -23.45
C GLU A 153 32.88 27.68 -24.50
N LEU A 154 32.17 28.37 -25.37
CA LEU A 154 31.21 27.78 -26.33
C LEU A 154 31.81 26.65 -27.20
N PRO A 155 33.04 26.74 -27.76
CA PRO A 155 33.59 25.69 -28.60
C PRO A 155 33.79 24.36 -27.86
N ALA A 156 34.08 24.41 -26.59
CA ALA A 156 34.31 23.21 -25.76
C ALA A 156 33.02 22.52 -25.34
N LYS A 157 31.93 23.28 -25.31
CA LYS A 157 30.61 22.77 -24.86
C LYS A 157 29.66 22.41 -26.01
N LEU A 158 29.92 22.92 -27.23
CA LEU A 158 29.15 22.55 -28.41
C LEU A 158 29.33 21.08 -28.73
N GLU A 159 28.25 20.29 -28.57
CA GLU A 159 28.17 18.89 -28.94
C GLU A 159 27.10 18.73 -30.01
N ILE A 160 27.40 17.94 -31.04
CA ILE A 160 26.39 17.59 -32.06
C ILE A 160 25.57 16.44 -31.53
N THR A 161 24.28 16.64 -31.34
CA THR A 161 23.38 15.59 -30.87
C THR A 161 23.06 14.58 -31.98
N PRO A 162 22.64 13.36 -31.66
CA PRO A 162 22.24 12.37 -32.66
C PRO A 162 21.16 12.88 -33.62
N SER A 163 20.20 13.64 -33.12
CA SER A 163 19.12 14.25 -33.92
C SER A 163 19.60 15.31 -34.86
N GLU A 164 20.52 16.17 -34.40
CA GLU A 164 21.16 17.20 -35.25
C GLU A 164 22.00 16.57 -36.36
N LEU A 165 22.74 15.48 -36.01
CA LEU A 165 23.54 14.74 -36.99
C LEU A 165 22.66 14.15 -38.09
N VAL A 166 21.50 13.64 -37.77
CA VAL A 166 20.52 13.08 -38.74
C VAL A 166 20.03 14.21 -39.66
N LYS A 167 19.66 15.40 -39.12
CA LYS A 167 19.21 16.55 -39.92
C LYS A 167 20.29 17.03 -40.88
N ILE A 168 21.52 17.17 -40.40
CA ILE A 168 22.67 17.58 -41.24
C ILE A 168 22.88 16.56 -42.38
N ASN A 169 22.85 15.27 -42.10
CA ASN A 169 23.04 14.21 -43.08
C ASN A 169 21.86 14.12 -44.07
N SER A 170 20.66 14.55 -43.71
CA SER A 170 19.49 14.63 -44.60
C SER A 170 19.54 15.85 -45.52
N GLY A 171 20.48 16.79 -45.31
CA GLY A 171 20.56 18.04 -46.04
C GLY A 171 19.62 19.13 -45.53
N ASP A 172 19.01 18.94 -44.37
CA ASP A 172 18.17 19.94 -43.71
C ASP A 172 19.05 20.92 -42.95
N LYS A 173 18.67 22.19 -42.99
CA LYS A 173 19.40 23.25 -42.26
C LYS A 173 18.93 23.29 -40.81
N LEU A 174 19.89 23.29 -39.88
CA LEU A 174 19.63 23.53 -38.48
C LEU A 174 19.33 25.02 -38.24
N SER A 175 18.23 25.31 -37.59
CA SER A 175 17.93 26.66 -37.14
C SER A 175 18.81 27.01 -35.94
N VAL A 176 19.53 28.08 -36.02
CA VAL A 176 20.34 28.61 -34.91
C VAL A 176 19.85 30.01 -34.57
N THR A 177 19.49 30.19 -33.31
CA THR A 177 19.07 31.50 -32.79
C THR A 177 20.10 32.01 -31.79
N VAL A 178 20.68 33.14 -32.05
CA VAL A 178 21.59 33.84 -31.13
C VAL A 178 20.84 35.01 -30.53
N SER A 179 20.46 34.87 -29.25
CA SER A 179 19.80 35.97 -28.53
C SER A 179 20.82 36.64 -27.60
N GLY A 180 21.00 37.92 -27.76
CA GLY A 180 21.98 38.69 -26.99
C GLY A 180 21.37 39.88 -26.28
N SER A 181 21.99 40.27 -25.15
CA SER A 181 21.72 41.56 -24.52
C SER A 181 22.26 42.73 -25.37
N ALA A 182 21.91 43.98 -25.00
CA ALA A 182 22.33 45.19 -25.71
C ALA A 182 23.85 45.35 -25.87
N GLU A 183 24.62 44.66 -25.07
CA GLU A 183 26.09 44.71 -25.07
C GLU A 183 26.74 43.74 -26.07
N LEU A 184 25.97 42.86 -26.72
CA LEU A 184 26.48 42.00 -27.78
C LEU A 184 26.74 42.78 -29.04
N ASP A 185 28.00 43.07 -29.33
CA ASP A 185 28.42 43.82 -30.49
C ASP A 185 28.52 42.96 -31.77
N ALA A 186 28.62 43.57 -32.91
CA ALA A 186 28.75 42.92 -34.21
C ALA A 186 29.96 41.96 -34.26
N ALA A 187 31.05 42.31 -33.57
CA ALA A 187 32.25 41.47 -33.53
C ALA A 187 32.03 40.19 -32.69
N GLY A 188 31.29 40.28 -31.63
CA GLY A 188 30.87 39.13 -30.82
C GLY A 188 29.95 38.18 -31.59
N ILE A 189 28.97 38.74 -32.32
CA ILE A 189 28.06 37.96 -33.18
C ILE A 189 28.86 37.21 -34.27
N GLU A 190 29.80 37.88 -34.94
CA GLU A 190 30.61 37.21 -35.97
C GLU A 190 31.50 36.09 -35.40
N LYS A 191 32.04 36.25 -34.19
CA LYS A 191 32.78 35.19 -33.52
C LYS A 191 31.90 33.98 -33.20
N ILE A 192 30.70 34.20 -32.66
CA ILE A 192 29.74 33.12 -32.36
C ILE A 192 29.34 32.40 -33.64
N LYS A 193 29.04 33.15 -34.73
CA LYS A 193 28.73 32.55 -36.04
C LYS A 193 29.90 31.70 -36.56
N ALA A 194 31.12 32.20 -36.50
CA ALA A 194 32.31 31.45 -36.92
C ALA A 194 32.49 30.12 -36.14
N ILE A 195 32.27 30.14 -34.82
CA ILE A 195 32.35 28.95 -33.98
C ILE A 195 31.28 27.93 -34.38
N ILE A 196 30.05 28.38 -34.63
CA ILE A 196 28.94 27.50 -35.01
C ILE A 196 29.16 26.94 -36.43
N GLU A 197 29.56 27.78 -37.39
CA GLU A 197 29.86 27.36 -38.75
C GLU A 197 31.04 26.39 -38.83
N ASP A 198 32.04 26.54 -37.96
CA ASP A 198 33.19 25.61 -37.88
C ASP A 198 32.75 24.25 -37.35
N LYS A 199 31.85 24.20 -36.36
CA LYS A 199 31.40 22.97 -35.76
C LYS A 199 30.39 22.20 -36.60
N TYR A 200 29.39 22.88 -37.16
CA TYR A 200 28.23 22.25 -37.84
C TYR A 200 28.32 22.33 -39.37
N GLY A 201 29.19 23.15 -39.92
CA GLY A 201 29.32 23.43 -41.35
C GLY A 201 28.46 24.62 -41.81
N LYS A 202 29.03 25.50 -42.62
CA LYS A 202 28.39 26.75 -43.03
C LYS A 202 27.08 26.56 -43.80
N ASP A 203 26.98 25.51 -44.62
CA ASP A 203 25.79 25.20 -45.43
C ASP A 203 24.69 24.51 -44.66
N SER A 204 25.01 24.01 -43.47
CA SER A 204 24.12 23.19 -42.61
C SER A 204 23.36 23.99 -41.56
N VAL A 205 23.63 25.30 -41.43
CA VAL A 205 23.02 26.15 -40.39
C VAL A 205 22.32 27.35 -40.99
N ASP A 206 21.19 27.77 -40.39
CA ASP A 206 20.49 29.05 -40.67
C ASP A 206 20.50 29.88 -39.39
N ILE A 207 21.38 30.90 -39.34
CA ILE A 207 21.65 31.65 -38.12
C ILE A 207 20.82 32.95 -38.11
N ARG A 208 19.97 33.07 -37.10
CA ARG A 208 19.20 34.27 -36.79
C ARG A 208 19.76 34.93 -35.54
N VAL A 209 19.77 36.25 -35.53
CA VAL A 209 20.23 37.04 -34.39
C VAL A 209 19.06 37.85 -33.88
N GLU A 210 18.76 37.70 -32.62
CA GLU A 210 17.69 38.39 -31.92
C GLU A 210 18.26 39.23 -30.77
N HIS A 211 17.67 40.36 -30.53
CA HIS A 211 17.99 41.20 -29.38
C HIS A 211 16.90 41.01 -28.32
N ASP A 212 17.30 40.54 -27.11
CA ASP A 212 16.37 40.27 -26.04
C ASP A 212 16.80 41.01 -24.76
N GLU A 213 16.05 42.03 -24.41
CA GLU A 213 16.29 42.85 -23.20
C GLU A 213 15.99 42.10 -21.90
N SER A 214 15.24 40.99 -21.94
CA SER A 214 14.90 40.21 -20.78
C SER A 214 16.09 39.46 -20.17
N LEU A 215 17.15 39.25 -20.96
CA LEU A 215 18.36 38.52 -20.57
C LEU A 215 19.23 39.23 -19.52
N ILE A 216 18.97 40.51 -19.23
CA ILE A 216 19.71 41.39 -18.29
C ILE A 216 21.16 41.60 -18.72
N GLY A 217 21.84 40.59 -19.27
CA GLY A 217 23.21 40.56 -19.78
C GLY A 217 23.63 39.16 -20.18
N GLY A 218 24.60 39.06 -21.10
CA GLY A 218 25.07 37.77 -21.61
C GLY A 218 24.49 37.39 -22.96
N VAL A 219 24.65 36.12 -23.34
CA VAL A 219 24.25 35.54 -24.62
C VAL A 219 23.60 34.15 -24.40
N ARG A 220 22.60 33.89 -25.19
CA ARG A 220 21.93 32.61 -25.32
C ARG A 220 22.02 32.13 -26.77
N VAL A 221 22.46 30.91 -27.00
CA VAL A 221 22.55 30.29 -28.31
C VAL A 221 21.72 29.03 -28.34
N ALA A 222 20.70 29.00 -29.16
CA ALA A 222 19.90 27.78 -29.42
C ALA A 222 20.33 27.19 -30.76
N VAL A 223 20.68 25.93 -30.79
CA VAL A 223 21.01 25.14 -31.99
C VAL A 223 20.05 23.95 -32.06
N GLY A 224 19.11 23.97 -32.99
CA GLY A 224 18.05 22.97 -32.99
C GLY A 224 17.28 22.94 -31.66
N ASP A 225 17.35 21.83 -30.96
CA ASP A 225 16.72 21.60 -29.66
C ASP A 225 17.69 21.82 -28.47
N SER A 226 18.98 22.09 -28.77
CA SER A 226 20.03 22.31 -27.76
C SER A 226 20.13 23.80 -27.42
N LEU A 227 20.15 24.16 -26.16
CA LEU A 227 20.25 25.52 -25.66
C LEU A 227 21.51 25.68 -24.81
N TYR A 228 22.30 26.67 -25.18
CA TYR A 228 23.52 27.09 -24.49
C TYR A 228 23.26 28.49 -23.89
N ASP A 229 23.07 28.50 -22.56
CA ASP A 229 22.65 29.73 -21.87
C ASP A 229 23.75 30.25 -20.95
N GLY A 230 24.36 31.40 -21.35
CA GLY A 230 25.34 32.15 -20.57
C GLY A 230 24.79 33.43 -19.97
N THR A 231 23.48 33.56 -19.84
CA THR A 231 22.83 34.79 -19.39
C THR A 231 22.78 34.96 -17.88
N LEU A 232 22.73 36.19 -17.41
CA LEU A 232 22.53 36.52 -16.01
C LEU A 232 21.13 36.13 -15.53
N SER A 233 20.13 36.18 -16.40
CA SER A 233 18.76 35.73 -16.06
C SER A 233 18.75 34.27 -15.68
N HIS A 234 19.37 33.39 -16.48
CA HIS A 234 19.45 31.96 -16.18
C HIS A 234 20.18 31.67 -14.85
N ARG A 235 21.29 32.36 -14.60
CA ARG A 235 22.06 32.25 -13.35
C ARG A 235 21.24 32.67 -12.13
N LEU A 236 20.44 33.73 -12.25
CA LEU A 236 19.54 34.16 -11.21
C LEU A 236 18.42 33.10 -10.94
N ASP A 237 17.88 32.51 -11.99
CA ASP A 237 16.87 31.44 -11.86
C ASP A 237 17.44 30.20 -11.15
N MET A 238 18.69 29.85 -11.45
CA MET A 238 19.37 28.74 -10.70
C MET A 238 19.56 29.10 -9.23
N VAL A 239 19.96 30.33 -8.90
CA VAL A 239 20.07 30.78 -7.51
C VAL A 239 18.70 30.76 -6.84
N LYS A 240 17.66 31.27 -7.52
CA LYS A 240 16.28 31.23 -7.01
C LYS A 240 15.85 29.82 -6.62
N LYS A 241 16.01 28.86 -7.53
CA LYS A 241 15.71 27.43 -7.24
C LYS A 241 16.53 26.90 -6.06
N SER A 242 17.83 27.14 -6.07
CA SER A 242 18.74 26.64 -5.04
C SER A 242 18.49 27.26 -3.65
N VAL A 243 17.98 28.48 -3.56
CA VAL A 243 17.63 29.17 -2.31
C VAL A 243 16.24 28.73 -1.83
N ALA A 244 15.28 28.56 -2.73
CA ALA A 244 13.94 28.05 -2.41
C ALA A 244 14.00 26.64 -1.78
N ASP A 245 14.97 25.81 -2.22
CA ASP A 245 15.18 24.44 -1.71
C ASP A 245 16.11 24.38 -0.47
N THR A 246 16.54 25.50 0.08
CA THR A 246 17.43 25.54 1.27
C THR A 246 16.63 25.18 2.52
N GLU A 247 17.14 24.22 3.29
CA GLU A 247 16.55 23.75 4.55
C GLU A 247 17.09 24.50 5.79
N ASP A 248 18.10 25.38 5.61
CA ASP A 248 18.74 26.10 6.73
C ASP A 248 17.85 27.20 7.29
N GLU A 249 17.68 27.22 8.61
CA GLU A 249 16.97 28.25 9.37
C GLU A 249 17.79 29.58 9.46
N GLY A 250 18.84 29.72 8.64
CA GLY A 250 19.75 30.85 8.67
C GLY A 250 19.20 32.10 7.94
N ASP A 251 20.01 33.18 7.95
CA ASP A 251 19.72 34.41 7.24
C ASP A 251 19.63 34.14 5.72
N MET A 252 18.42 34.24 5.15
CA MET A 252 18.13 34.06 3.74
C MET A 252 18.96 34.96 2.83
N VAL A 253 19.28 36.18 3.28
CA VAL A 253 20.12 37.11 2.52
C VAL A 253 21.56 36.60 2.46
N GLU A 254 22.05 36.02 3.52
CA GLU A 254 23.37 35.38 3.57
C GLU A 254 23.42 34.11 2.74
N ALA A 255 22.39 33.26 2.82
CA ALA A 255 22.25 32.07 1.98
C ALA A 255 22.21 32.46 0.48
N PHE A 256 21.41 33.45 0.11
CA PHE A 256 21.34 33.98 -1.25
C PHE A 256 22.69 34.55 -1.72
N ARG A 257 23.39 35.31 -0.86
CA ARG A 257 24.71 35.87 -1.16
C ARG A 257 25.75 34.76 -1.38
N ASN A 258 25.74 33.74 -0.56
CA ASN A 258 26.65 32.58 -0.67
C ASN A 258 26.36 31.78 -1.94
N LYS A 259 25.10 31.55 -2.25
CA LYS A 259 24.68 30.85 -3.47
C LYS A 259 25.07 31.64 -4.72
N ILE A 260 24.86 32.97 -4.78
CA ILE A 260 25.33 33.81 -5.89
C ILE A 260 26.85 33.74 -6.07
N ARG A 261 27.63 33.75 -4.97
CA ARG A 261 29.08 33.65 -5.04
C ARG A 261 29.56 32.30 -5.57
N ASN A 262 28.82 31.23 -5.32
CA ASN A 262 29.19 29.86 -5.65
C ASN A 262 28.41 29.31 -6.88
N VAL A 263 27.65 30.15 -7.59
CA VAL A 263 27.00 29.74 -8.84
C VAL A 263 28.08 29.30 -9.83
N PRO A 264 27.97 28.11 -10.42
CA PRO A 264 28.84 27.66 -11.47
C PRO A 264 28.87 28.72 -12.58
N THR A 265 30.05 29.17 -12.89
CA THR A 265 30.22 30.17 -13.97
C THR A 265 30.35 29.51 -15.34
N ASP A 266 30.35 28.18 -15.36
CA ASP A 266 30.50 27.38 -16.57
C ASP A 266 29.21 27.42 -17.40
N LEU A 267 29.38 27.38 -18.70
CA LEU A 267 28.29 27.34 -19.65
C LEU A 267 27.52 26.03 -19.49
N GLU A 268 26.22 26.08 -19.22
CA GLU A 268 25.35 24.92 -19.19
C GLU A 268 24.69 24.70 -20.56
N ALA A 269 24.67 23.44 -20.98
CA ALA A 269 23.96 22.99 -22.19
C ALA A 269 22.82 22.08 -21.76
N TYR A 270 21.60 22.37 -22.19
CA TYR A 270 20.43 21.54 -21.95
C TYR A 270 19.49 21.55 -23.16
N GLN A 271 18.69 20.50 -23.28
CA GLN A 271 17.70 20.39 -24.34
C GLN A 271 16.38 21.01 -23.88
N VAL A 272 15.79 21.78 -24.77
CA VAL A 272 14.52 22.49 -24.54
C VAL A 272 13.51 22.10 -25.62
N GLY A 273 12.26 22.04 -25.20
CA GLY A 273 11.12 21.94 -26.07
C GLY A 273 10.12 23.07 -25.80
N ARG A 274 9.09 23.12 -26.61
CA ARG A 274 7.97 24.05 -26.42
C ARG A 274 6.64 23.33 -26.40
N VAL A 275 5.78 23.77 -25.51
CA VAL A 275 4.41 23.32 -25.44
C VAL A 275 3.67 23.68 -26.71
N VAL A 276 3.18 22.69 -27.45
CA VAL A 276 2.39 22.87 -28.67
C VAL A 276 0.91 22.89 -28.37
N SER A 277 0.47 22.01 -27.48
CA SER A 277 -0.93 21.92 -27.04
C SER A 277 -1.02 21.28 -25.66
N LEU A 278 -2.07 21.64 -24.92
CA LEU A 278 -2.38 21.09 -23.61
C LEU A 278 -3.86 20.69 -23.59
N SER A 279 -4.16 19.46 -23.18
CA SER A 279 -5.53 18.96 -22.98
C SER A 279 -5.54 17.90 -21.88
N ASP A 280 -6.41 18.07 -20.88
CA ASP A 280 -6.72 17.08 -19.84
C ASP A 280 -5.48 16.43 -19.18
N GLY A 281 -4.47 17.26 -18.84
CA GLY A 281 -3.25 16.78 -18.18
C GLY A 281 -2.23 16.11 -19.12
N ILE A 282 -2.47 16.13 -20.44
CA ILE A 282 -1.51 15.72 -21.46
C ILE A 282 -1.03 16.93 -22.23
N CYS A 283 0.28 17.03 -22.36
CA CYS A 283 0.96 18.07 -23.08
C CYS A 283 1.68 17.48 -24.31
N ARG A 284 1.51 18.10 -25.48
CA ARG A 284 2.34 17.83 -26.63
C ARG A 284 3.45 18.87 -26.69
N VAL A 285 4.67 18.41 -26.77
CA VAL A 285 5.87 19.22 -26.77
C VAL A 285 6.61 19.02 -28.08
N SER A 286 6.94 20.10 -28.77
CA SER A 286 7.83 20.07 -29.93
C SER A 286 9.28 20.26 -29.49
N GLY A 287 10.22 19.73 -30.24
CA GLY A 287 11.61 19.63 -29.82
C GLY A 287 11.87 18.44 -28.96
N LEU A 288 12.93 18.41 -28.15
CA LEU A 288 13.33 17.29 -27.30
C LEU A 288 13.58 16.00 -28.11
N SER A 289 14.22 16.11 -29.26
CA SER A 289 14.38 14.99 -30.21
C SER A 289 15.13 13.77 -29.64
N ASP A 290 15.95 13.95 -28.62
CA ASP A 290 16.75 12.88 -27.98
C ASP A 290 16.17 12.43 -26.62
N VAL A 291 14.94 12.81 -26.28
CA VAL A 291 14.28 12.43 -25.04
C VAL A 291 13.92 10.94 -25.03
N MET A 292 13.99 10.32 -23.87
CA MET A 292 13.66 8.91 -23.68
C MET A 292 12.21 8.73 -23.20
N SER A 293 11.60 7.63 -23.56
CA SER A 293 10.31 7.23 -22.96
C SER A 293 10.47 6.99 -21.46
N GLY A 294 9.55 7.53 -20.65
CA GLY A 294 9.64 7.50 -19.19
C GLY A 294 10.53 8.57 -18.56
N GLU A 295 11.15 9.43 -19.38
CA GLU A 295 11.97 10.54 -18.90
C GLU A 295 11.11 11.65 -18.29
N LEU A 296 11.59 12.24 -17.20
CA LEU A 296 10.98 13.43 -16.61
C LEU A 296 11.38 14.69 -17.39
N ILE A 297 10.41 15.54 -17.64
CA ILE A 297 10.62 16.90 -18.14
C ILE A 297 10.15 17.91 -17.10
N GLU A 298 10.87 19.03 -17.01
CA GLU A 298 10.51 20.13 -16.14
C GLU A 298 9.76 21.20 -16.92
N PHE A 299 8.62 21.61 -16.35
CA PHE A 299 7.82 22.74 -16.76
C PHE A 299 8.08 23.95 -15.86
N LYS A 300 7.57 25.11 -16.23
CA LYS A 300 7.62 26.30 -15.40
C LYS A 300 6.88 26.06 -14.06
N GLY A 301 7.46 26.49 -12.95
CA GLY A 301 6.81 26.42 -11.63
C GLY A 301 6.87 25.06 -10.93
N ASP A 302 7.97 24.32 -11.05
CA ASP A 302 8.20 23.00 -10.42
C ASP A 302 7.27 21.85 -10.87
N LEU A 303 6.41 22.10 -11.88
CA LEU A 303 5.61 21.04 -12.45
C LEU A 303 6.50 20.10 -13.26
N ARG A 304 6.30 18.80 -13.08
CA ARG A 304 7.00 17.76 -13.82
C ARG A 304 6.03 17.01 -14.72
N GLY A 305 6.53 16.58 -15.85
CA GLY A 305 5.82 15.69 -16.75
C GLY A 305 6.63 14.45 -17.06
N MET A 306 5.96 13.35 -17.39
CA MET A 306 6.58 12.11 -17.84
C MET A 306 6.33 11.91 -19.32
N VAL A 307 7.38 11.61 -20.06
CA VAL A 307 7.31 11.28 -21.50
C VAL A 307 6.67 9.91 -21.67
N MET A 308 5.55 9.84 -22.40
CA MET A 308 4.86 8.57 -22.67
C MET A 308 4.83 8.20 -24.15
N ASP A 309 4.90 9.20 -25.03
CA ASP A 309 4.81 8.96 -26.47
C ASP A 309 5.90 9.73 -27.22
N LEU A 310 6.53 9.07 -28.18
CA LEU A 310 7.59 9.63 -29.00
C LEU A 310 7.13 9.59 -30.46
N GLU A 311 6.69 10.75 -30.96
CA GLU A 311 6.33 10.95 -32.35
C GLU A 311 7.49 11.61 -33.11
N LYS A 312 7.40 11.67 -34.43
CA LYS A 312 8.47 12.21 -35.26
C LYS A 312 8.78 13.69 -34.96
N ASP A 313 7.73 14.49 -34.75
CA ASP A 313 7.83 15.93 -34.60
C ASP A 313 7.41 16.45 -33.21
N ASN A 314 6.81 15.58 -32.40
CA ASN A 314 6.28 15.92 -31.10
C ASN A 314 6.54 14.80 -30.08
N VAL A 315 6.50 15.19 -28.82
CA VAL A 315 6.60 14.29 -27.68
C VAL A 315 5.31 14.40 -26.86
N GLY A 316 4.66 13.28 -26.60
CA GLY A 316 3.50 13.22 -25.72
C GLY A 316 3.93 13.10 -24.26
N VAL A 317 3.57 14.09 -23.46
CA VAL A 317 3.98 14.21 -22.06
C VAL A 317 2.74 14.22 -21.17
N VAL A 318 2.79 13.45 -20.12
CA VAL A 318 1.75 13.37 -19.11
C VAL A 318 2.17 14.19 -17.89
N LEU A 319 1.35 15.11 -17.44
CA LEU A 319 1.67 16.04 -16.37
C LEU A 319 1.41 15.40 -14.98
N LEU A 320 2.36 15.56 -14.06
CA LEU A 320 2.36 14.93 -12.74
C LEU A 320 2.02 15.95 -11.63
N GLY A 321 0.88 16.59 -11.74
CA GLY A 321 0.43 17.59 -10.77
C GLY A 321 -0.58 18.58 -11.35
N ASN A 322 -0.79 19.70 -10.64
CA ASN A 322 -1.66 20.78 -11.11
C ASN A 322 -1.00 21.54 -12.25
N TYR A 323 -1.69 21.63 -13.38
CA TYR A 323 -1.21 22.23 -14.63
C TYR A 323 -1.94 23.52 -15.04
N ASP A 324 -2.68 24.16 -14.13
CA ASP A 324 -3.46 25.38 -14.41
C ASP A 324 -2.60 26.53 -14.96
N ASN A 325 -1.31 26.55 -14.66
CA ASN A 325 -0.37 27.60 -15.04
C ASN A 325 0.42 27.31 -16.32
N VAL A 326 0.21 26.16 -16.97
CA VAL A 326 0.90 25.80 -18.22
C VAL A 326 0.16 26.40 -19.41
N GLN A 327 0.91 27.05 -20.32
CA GLN A 327 0.36 27.66 -21.50
C GLN A 327 1.07 27.16 -22.79
N GLU A 328 0.35 27.22 -23.90
CA GLU A 328 0.97 26.97 -25.21
C GLU A 328 2.11 27.95 -25.46
N GLY A 329 3.23 27.44 -25.96
CA GLY A 329 4.46 28.20 -26.17
C GLY A 329 5.44 28.22 -25.01
N ASP A 330 5.03 27.74 -23.81
CA ASP A 330 5.93 27.63 -22.67
C ASP A 330 7.15 26.74 -22.98
N GLU A 331 8.31 27.15 -22.47
CA GLU A 331 9.54 26.38 -22.58
C GLU A 331 9.54 25.25 -21.55
N VAL A 332 9.94 24.07 -21.99
CA VAL A 332 10.10 22.86 -21.13
C VAL A 332 11.53 22.35 -21.25
N ARG A 333 12.05 21.76 -20.19
CA ARG A 333 13.45 21.31 -20.10
C ARG A 333 13.52 19.82 -19.88
N ARG A 334 14.44 19.19 -20.59
CA ARG A 334 14.81 17.81 -20.39
C ARG A 334 15.61 17.64 -19.11
N THR A 335 15.32 16.60 -18.30
CA THR A 335 16.10 16.32 -17.09
C THR A 335 17.16 15.25 -17.28
N GLY A 336 17.07 14.43 -18.33
CA GLY A 336 17.92 13.24 -18.52
C GLY A 336 17.70 12.13 -17.50
N ARG A 337 16.66 12.24 -16.66
CA ARG A 337 16.34 11.30 -15.58
C ARG A 337 15.00 10.64 -15.81
N ILE A 338 14.95 9.34 -15.59
CA ILE A 338 13.70 8.57 -15.55
C ILE A 338 13.01 8.88 -14.22
N ILE A 339 11.68 8.75 -14.19
CA ILE A 339 10.90 8.96 -12.96
C ILE A 339 11.33 8.01 -11.85
N GLU A 340 11.62 8.57 -10.68
CA GLU A 340 12.10 7.87 -9.49
C GLU A 340 11.25 8.20 -8.28
N VAL A 341 11.21 7.28 -7.31
CA VAL A 341 10.56 7.47 -6.02
C VAL A 341 11.54 7.27 -4.88
N PRO A 342 11.35 7.97 -3.75
CA PRO A 342 12.13 7.73 -2.54
C PRO A 342 11.86 6.31 -2.03
N VAL A 343 12.90 5.66 -1.53
CA VAL A 343 12.85 4.32 -0.95
C VAL A 343 13.62 4.29 0.37
N GLY A 344 13.30 3.35 1.23
CA GLY A 344 14.02 3.19 2.50
C GLY A 344 13.11 2.87 3.67
N GLU A 345 13.72 2.57 4.81
CA GLU A 345 13.01 2.26 6.06
C GLU A 345 12.22 3.45 6.62
N ALA A 346 12.60 4.68 6.23
CA ALA A 346 11.87 5.89 6.61
C ALA A 346 10.43 5.97 6.06
N LEU A 347 10.09 5.09 5.12
CA LEU A 347 8.72 4.97 4.57
C LEU A 347 7.82 4.07 5.43
N LEU A 348 8.37 3.26 6.34
CA LEU A 348 7.56 2.41 7.22
C LEU A 348 6.68 3.28 8.13
N GLY A 349 5.43 2.91 8.26
CA GLY A 349 4.45 3.66 9.04
C GLY A 349 3.88 4.90 8.35
N ARG A 350 4.24 5.14 7.07
CA ARG A 350 3.89 6.35 6.33
C ARG A 350 2.81 6.09 5.27
N VAL A 351 2.05 7.14 4.98
CA VAL A 351 1.14 7.22 3.83
C VAL A 351 1.72 8.22 2.86
N VAL A 352 1.98 7.77 1.63
CA VAL A 352 2.60 8.60 0.57
C VAL A 352 1.76 8.58 -0.70
N ASP A 353 1.91 9.59 -1.54
CA ASP A 353 1.32 9.63 -2.87
C ASP A 353 2.09 8.74 -3.88
N ALA A 354 1.65 8.73 -5.13
CA ALA A 354 2.29 7.97 -6.19
C ALA A 354 3.73 8.42 -6.54
N LEU A 355 4.15 9.60 -6.11
CA LEU A 355 5.52 10.13 -6.25
C LEU A 355 6.36 9.94 -4.98
N GLY A 356 5.81 9.28 -3.95
CA GLY A 356 6.47 9.08 -2.67
C GLY A 356 6.46 10.29 -1.74
N ARG A 357 5.64 11.32 -2.03
CA ARG A 357 5.47 12.48 -1.15
C ARG A 357 4.52 12.13 -0.01
N PRO A 358 4.83 12.49 1.24
CA PRO A 358 3.97 12.17 2.37
C PRO A 358 2.64 12.94 2.30
N VAL A 359 1.53 12.22 2.57
CA VAL A 359 0.18 12.78 2.63
C VAL A 359 -0.47 12.54 4.00
N ASP A 360 0.28 12.00 4.95
CA ASP A 360 -0.18 11.60 6.29
C ASP A 360 -0.02 12.70 7.36
N GLY A 361 0.46 13.88 6.97
CA GLY A 361 0.70 14.98 7.92
C GLY A 361 1.88 14.77 8.88
N LYS A 362 2.66 13.68 8.73
CA LYS A 362 3.78 13.32 9.62
C LYS A 362 5.14 13.89 9.19
N GLY A 363 5.16 15.00 8.47
CA GLY A 363 6.40 15.62 8.00
C GLY A 363 7.08 14.87 6.86
N ARG A 364 8.24 15.37 6.45
CA ARG A 364 9.01 14.82 5.31
C ARG A 364 9.54 13.42 5.58
N VAL A 365 9.54 12.59 4.55
CA VAL A 365 10.27 11.33 4.55
C VAL A 365 11.75 11.64 4.31
N ARG A 366 12.59 11.47 5.33
CA ARG A 366 14.04 11.71 5.24
C ARG A 366 14.74 10.48 4.68
N THR A 367 14.89 10.41 3.38
CA THR A 367 15.70 9.40 2.70
C THR A 367 16.51 10.03 1.57
N THR A 368 17.73 9.54 1.37
CA THR A 368 18.60 9.93 0.26
C THR A 368 18.58 8.92 -0.87
N GLU A 369 17.97 7.74 -0.65
CA GLU A 369 17.92 6.67 -1.62
C GLU A 369 16.67 6.82 -2.49
N THR A 370 16.84 6.79 -3.81
CA THR A 370 15.77 6.79 -4.80
C THR A 370 15.85 5.54 -5.68
N ARG A 371 14.73 5.16 -6.28
CA ARG A 371 14.69 4.04 -7.22
C ARG A 371 13.75 4.36 -8.37
N PRO A 372 14.15 4.05 -9.63
CA PRO A 372 13.25 4.17 -10.77
C PRO A 372 11.96 3.39 -10.56
N ILE A 373 10.82 3.98 -10.93
CA ILE A 373 9.53 3.29 -10.80
C ILE A 373 9.39 2.14 -11.80
N GLU A 374 9.98 2.27 -12.98
CA GLU A 374 10.05 1.22 -13.98
C GLU A 374 11.41 0.53 -13.93
N ASN A 375 11.41 -0.71 -13.49
CA ASN A 375 12.57 -1.59 -13.43
C ASN A 375 12.30 -2.88 -14.19
N LYS A 376 13.37 -3.46 -14.72
CA LYS A 376 13.32 -4.78 -15.32
C LYS A 376 13.09 -5.83 -14.25
N ALA A 377 12.13 -6.71 -14.48
CA ALA A 377 11.86 -7.85 -13.60
C ALA A 377 13.10 -8.76 -13.48
N PRO A 378 13.30 -9.44 -12.32
CA PRO A 378 14.37 -10.42 -12.15
C PRO A 378 14.34 -11.48 -13.26
N GLY A 379 15.50 -11.84 -13.78
CA GLY A 379 15.64 -12.89 -14.81
C GLY A 379 15.33 -14.29 -14.28
N VAL A 380 15.32 -15.29 -15.17
CA VAL A 380 15.05 -16.69 -14.79
C VAL A 380 16.10 -17.23 -13.82
N ILE A 381 17.37 -16.86 -13.99
CA ILE A 381 18.48 -17.31 -13.15
C ILE A 381 18.44 -16.63 -11.78
N ASP A 382 17.93 -15.42 -11.73
CA ASP A 382 17.84 -14.60 -10.51
C ASP A 382 16.74 -15.09 -9.55
N ARG A 383 15.87 -15.99 -10.00
CA ARG A 383 14.70 -16.48 -9.26
C ARG A 383 14.95 -17.82 -8.60
N LYS A 384 14.36 -18.00 -7.43
CA LYS A 384 14.25 -19.28 -6.72
C LYS A 384 12.80 -19.75 -6.70
N GLY A 385 12.59 -21.07 -6.71
CA GLY A 385 11.24 -21.64 -6.63
C GLY A 385 10.50 -21.26 -5.35
N VAL A 386 9.21 -21.00 -5.46
CA VAL A 386 8.33 -20.66 -4.34
C VAL A 386 8.05 -21.91 -3.51
N SER A 387 8.49 -21.91 -2.25
CA SER A 387 8.36 -23.06 -1.34
C SER A 387 8.13 -22.67 0.12
N VAL A 388 8.16 -21.37 0.45
CA VAL A 388 7.91 -20.88 1.80
C VAL A 388 6.49 -20.35 1.85
N PRO A 389 5.64 -20.80 2.80
CA PRO A 389 4.26 -20.32 2.90
C PRO A 389 4.21 -18.85 3.33
N MET A 390 3.29 -18.11 2.73
CA MET A 390 2.82 -16.82 3.21
C MET A 390 1.45 -17.05 3.85
N GLN A 391 1.39 -17.00 5.16
CA GLN A 391 0.18 -17.29 5.92
C GLN A 391 -0.73 -16.05 5.92
N THR A 392 -1.96 -16.21 5.43
CA THR A 392 -2.97 -15.14 5.44
C THR A 392 -3.69 -15.03 6.78
N GLY A 393 -3.69 -16.10 7.59
CA GLY A 393 -4.48 -16.22 8.81
C GLY A 393 -5.95 -16.53 8.54
N ILE A 394 -6.31 -16.81 7.29
CA ILE A 394 -7.68 -17.12 6.87
C ILE A 394 -7.76 -18.62 6.52
N LYS A 395 -8.54 -19.38 7.29
CA LYS A 395 -8.67 -20.83 7.15
C LYS A 395 -8.96 -21.28 5.72
N ALA A 396 -9.94 -20.63 5.08
CA ALA A 396 -10.36 -20.96 3.72
C ALA A 396 -9.24 -20.78 2.69
N ILE A 397 -8.37 -19.79 2.87
CA ILE A 397 -7.26 -19.50 1.94
C ILE A 397 -6.08 -20.42 2.25
N ASP A 398 -5.59 -20.42 3.48
CA ASP A 398 -4.39 -21.16 3.87
C ASP A 398 -4.55 -22.69 3.68
N ALA A 399 -5.78 -23.20 3.83
CA ALA A 399 -6.08 -24.61 3.61
C ALA A 399 -6.31 -24.99 2.15
N LEU A 400 -7.06 -24.16 1.39
CA LEU A 400 -7.58 -24.54 0.07
C LEU A 400 -6.84 -23.87 -1.10
N VAL A 401 -6.34 -22.64 -0.92
CA VAL A 401 -5.67 -21.83 -1.95
C VAL A 401 -4.39 -21.21 -1.37
N PRO A 402 -3.43 -22.05 -0.94
CA PRO A 402 -2.25 -21.55 -0.24
C PRO A 402 -1.40 -20.64 -1.10
N ILE A 403 -0.85 -19.60 -0.47
CA ILE A 403 0.01 -18.60 -1.09
C ILE A 403 1.44 -18.77 -0.59
N GLY A 404 2.41 -18.68 -1.48
CA GLY A 404 3.83 -18.74 -1.14
C GLY A 404 4.52 -17.38 -1.23
N ARG A 405 5.61 -17.21 -0.47
CA ARG A 405 6.43 -16.00 -0.51
C ARG A 405 7.10 -15.88 -1.89
N GLY A 406 6.81 -14.79 -2.61
CA GLY A 406 7.23 -14.55 -3.98
C GLY A 406 6.22 -14.97 -5.05
N GLN A 407 5.03 -15.41 -4.67
CA GLN A 407 3.94 -15.77 -5.56
C GLN A 407 3.08 -14.54 -5.92
N ARG A 408 2.40 -14.60 -7.06
CA ARG A 408 1.38 -13.65 -7.50
C ARG A 408 0.02 -14.32 -7.44
N GLU A 409 -0.80 -13.95 -6.48
CA GLU A 409 -2.13 -14.53 -6.32
C GLU A 409 -3.20 -13.44 -6.48
N LEU A 410 -4.07 -13.60 -7.48
CA LEU A 410 -5.12 -12.65 -7.80
C LEU A 410 -6.30 -12.78 -6.83
N ILE A 411 -6.79 -11.67 -6.30
CA ILE A 411 -8.07 -11.61 -5.60
C ILE A 411 -9.09 -10.98 -6.55
N ILE A 412 -10.10 -11.74 -6.94
CA ILE A 412 -11.08 -11.32 -7.94
C ILE A 412 -12.51 -11.52 -7.45
N GLY A 413 -13.39 -10.57 -7.75
CA GLY A 413 -14.82 -10.62 -7.40
C GLY A 413 -15.48 -9.26 -7.51
N ASP A 414 -16.79 -9.24 -7.36
CA ASP A 414 -17.61 -8.04 -7.47
C ASP A 414 -17.38 -7.05 -6.33
N ARG A 415 -17.98 -5.87 -6.43
CA ARG A 415 -17.96 -4.88 -5.35
C ARG A 415 -18.56 -5.44 -4.06
N GLN A 416 -17.99 -5.06 -2.92
CA GLN A 416 -18.49 -5.41 -1.58
C GLN A 416 -18.57 -6.91 -1.27
N CYS A 417 -17.85 -7.77 -2.00
CA CYS A 417 -17.77 -9.22 -1.70
C CYS A 417 -16.68 -9.60 -0.67
N GLY A 418 -16.06 -8.61 -0.01
CA GLY A 418 -15.08 -8.86 1.08
C GLY A 418 -13.61 -8.85 0.66
N LYS A 419 -13.23 -8.37 -0.56
CA LYS A 419 -11.85 -8.29 -1.02
C LYS A 419 -10.95 -7.54 -0.03
N THR A 420 -11.36 -6.34 0.38
CA THR A 420 -10.60 -5.48 1.31
C THR A 420 -10.44 -6.11 2.69
N SER A 421 -11.45 -6.86 3.18
CA SER A 421 -11.34 -7.56 4.47
C SER A 421 -10.26 -8.66 4.44
N ILE A 422 -10.19 -9.44 3.36
CA ILE A 422 -9.15 -10.47 3.19
C ILE A 422 -7.76 -9.86 3.21
N ILE A 423 -7.57 -8.71 2.54
CA ILE A 423 -6.28 -8.03 2.50
C ILE A 423 -5.89 -7.55 3.89
N LEU A 424 -6.83 -6.91 4.57
CA LEU A 424 -6.58 -6.34 5.90
C LEU A 424 -6.22 -7.43 6.91
N ASP A 425 -6.96 -8.55 6.93
CA ASP A 425 -6.65 -9.70 7.77
C ASP A 425 -5.28 -10.30 7.42
N THR A 426 -4.95 -10.37 6.12
CA THR A 426 -3.65 -10.84 5.66
C THR A 426 -2.51 -9.94 6.15
N ILE A 427 -2.66 -8.61 6.09
CA ILE A 427 -1.65 -7.67 6.60
C ILE A 427 -1.53 -7.80 8.12
N ILE A 428 -2.64 -7.79 8.86
CA ILE A 428 -2.66 -7.94 10.32
C ILE A 428 -1.93 -9.22 10.76
N ASN A 429 -2.12 -10.30 10.02
CA ASN A 429 -1.49 -11.59 10.31
C ASN A 429 0.04 -11.61 10.08
N GLN A 430 0.62 -10.59 9.44
CA GLN A 430 2.08 -10.53 9.25
C GLN A 430 2.83 -9.99 10.46
N LYS A 431 2.14 -9.56 11.51
CA LYS A 431 2.77 -9.07 12.73
C LYS A 431 3.72 -10.11 13.32
N GLY A 432 5.00 -9.75 13.48
CA GLY A 432 6.03 -10.64 14.01
C GLY A 432 6.53 -11.74 13.05
N LYS A 433 6.18 -11.68 11.75
CA LYS A 433 6.60 -12.69 10.75
C LYS A 433 7.67 -12.18 9.78
N ASP A 434 8.41 -11.12 10.14
CA ASP A 434 9.47 -10.49 9.35
C ASP A 434 9.05 -10.17 7.90
N MET A 435 7.83 -9.67 7.71
CA MET A 435 7.29 -9.30 6.42
C MET A 435 6.94 -7.81 6.40
N ILE A 436 7.38 -7.11 5.37
CA ILE A 436 7.02 -5.72 5.10
C ILE A 436 5.82 -5.71 4.17
N CYS A 437 4.78 -4.96 4.55
CA CYS A 437 3.55 -4.87 3.78
C CYS A 437 3.48 -3.53 3.04
N ILE A 438 3.07 -3.57 1.77
CA ILE A 438 2.85 -2.37 0.96
C ILE A 438 1.43 -2.43 0.41
N TYR A 439 0.60 -1.49 0.81
CA TYR A 439 -0.75 -1.35 0.29
C TYR A 439 -0.81 -0.20 -0.70
N VAL A 440 -1.13 -0.51 -1.95
CA VAL A 440 -1.27 0.48 -3.02
C VAL A 440 -2.75 0.69 -3.31
N ALA A 441 -3.29 1.82 -2.86
CA ALA A 441 -4.66 2.24 -3.13
C ALA A 441 -4.72 2.97 -4.48
N ILE A 442 -5.48 2.43 -5.44
CA ILE A 442 -5.56 2.95 -6.81
C ILE A 442 -6.99 3.39 -7.08
N GLY A 443 -7.23 4.69 -7.22
CA GLY A 443 -8.54 5.24 -7.50
C GLY A 443 -9.60 4.92 -6.43
N GLN A 444 -9.18 4.66 -5.20
CA GLN A 444 -10.07 4.47 -4.06
C GLN A 444 -10.56 5.83 -3.54
N LYS A 445 -11.71 5.86 -2.88
CA LYS A 445 -12.16 7.07 -2.19
C LYS A 445 -11.23 7.38 -1.03
N GLU A 446 -10.93 8.65 -0.84
CA GLU A 446 -10.06 9.12 0.24
C GLU A 446 -10.53 8.64 1.63
N SER A 447 -11.85 8.70 1.89
CA SER A 447 -12.45 8.17 3.12
C SER A 447 -12.25 6.67 3.32
N THR A 448 -12.19 5.89 2.22
CA THR A 448 -11.92 4.45 2.27
C THR A 448 -10.47 4.18 2.65
N VAL A 449 -9.54 4.94 2.06
CA VAL A 449 -8.10 4.85 2.36
C VAL A 449 -7.86 5.25 3.82
N ALA A 450 -8.46 6.35 4.28
CA ALA A 450 -8.35 6.80 5.67
C ALA A 450 -8.85 5.74 6.66
N SER A 451 -10.02 5.15 6.39
CA SER A 451 -10.56 4.07 7.22
C SER A 451 -9.68 2.82 7.22
N PHE A 452 -9.06 2.48 6.09
CA PHE A 452 -8.14 1.35 5.99
C PHE A 452 -6.86 1.59 6.82
N VAL A 453 -6.27 2.78 6.71
CA VAL A 453 -5.10 3.20 7.49
C VAL A 453 -5.39 3.17 8.99
N GLU A 454 -6.58 3.65 9.39
CA GLU A 454 -6.99 3.63 10.80
C GLU A 454 -7.10 2.21 11.33
N LYS A 455 -7.67 1.27 10.54
CA LYS A 455 -7.72 -0.15 10.91
C LYS A 455 -6.33 -0.77 11.05
N LEU A 456 -5.40 -0.45 10.16
CA LEU A 456 -4.01 -0.89 10.30
C LEU A 456 -3.36 -0.34 11.58
N ARG A 457 -3.66 0.90 11.94
CA ARG A 457 -3.15 1.56 13.14
C ARG A 457 -3.73 0.92 14.42
N GLU A 458 -5.04 0.69 14.46
CA GLU A 458 -5.72 0.02 15.58
C GLU A 458 -5.10 -1.35 15.91
N HIS A 459 -4.66 -2.10 14.89
CA HIS A 459 -4.05 -3.42 15.07
C HIS A 459 -2.51 -3.39 15.16
N GLY A 460 -1.89 -2.20 15.13
CA GLY A 460 -0.43 -2.03 15.16
C GLY A 460 0.26 -2.59 13.90
N ALA A 461 -0.45 -2.62 12.78
CA ALA A 461 0.07 -3.12 11.50
C ALA A 461 0.77 -2.01 10.68
N MET A 462 0.61 -0.74 11.05
CA MET A 462 1.33 0.36 10.39
C MET A 462 2.83 0.30 10.61
N ASP A 463 3.32 -0.25 11.71
CA ASP A 463 4.75 -0.27 12.05
C ASP A 463 5.62 -1.00 11.00
N TYR A 464 5.02 -1.95 10.29
CA TYR A 464 5.67 -2.72 9.20
C TYR A 464 5.00 -2.51 7.85
N SER A 465 4.18 -1.48 7.71
CA SER A 465 3.42 -1.22 6.48
C SER A 465 3.76 0.14 5.86
N ILE A 466 3.67 0.20 4.53
CA ILE A 466 3.72 1.43 3.72
C ILE A 466 2.41 1.52 2.95
N VAL A 467 1.79 2.69 2.93
CA VAL A 467 0.58 2.93 2.14
C VAL A 467 0.91 3.91 1.02
N VAL A 468 0.70 3.49 -0.22
CA VAL A 468 0.81 4.35 -1.40
C VAL A 468 -0.60 4.68 -1.87
N ALA A 469 -1.00 5.93 -1.74
CA ALA A 469 -2.35 6.38 -2.05
C ALA A 469 -2.38 7.19 -3.35
N ALA A 470 -3.12 6.71 -4.35
CA ALA A 470 -3.55 7.46 -5.50
C ALA A 470 -5.09 7.45 -5.50
N THR A 471 -5.67 8.50 -4.94
CA THR A 471 -7.13 8.55 -4.69
C THR A 471 -7.92 8.86 -5.96
N ALA A 472 -9.24 8.65 -5.92
CA ALA A 472 -10.10 8.89 -7.07
C ALA A 472 -10.20 10.36 -7.48
N SER A 473 -9.74 11.30 -6.64
CA SER A 473 -9.67 12.73 -6.94
C SER A 473 -8.40 13.13 -7.68
N GLU A 474 -7.41 12.24 -7.75
CA GLU A 474 -6.16 12.51 -8.42
C GLU A 474 -6.24 12.27 -9.95
N PRO A 475 -5.40 12.97 -10.73
CA PRO A 475 -5.33 12.80 -12.17
C PRO A 475 -4.96 11.35 -12.57
N ALA A 476 -5.43 10.90 -13.74
CA ALA A 476 -5.16 9.57 -14.29
C ALA A 476 -3.66 9.18 -14.29
N PRO A 477 -2.69 10.07 -14.55
CA PRO A 477 -1.27 9.76 -14.44
C PRO A 477 -0.84 9.22 -13.08
N MET A 478 -1.37 9.78 -12.00
CA MET A 478 -1.03 9.35 -10.64
C MET A 478 -1.54 7.94 -10.37
N LEU A 479 -2.75 7.61 -10.85
CA LEU A 479 -3.32 6.27 -10.75
C LEU A 479 -2.50 5.25 -11.56
N TYR A 480 -2.00 5.67 -12.72
CA TYR A 480 -1.16 4.84 -13.59
C TYR A 480 0.17 4.48 -12.94
N ILE A 481 0.88 5.46 -12.34
CA ILE A 481 2.23 5.23 -11.78
C ILE A 481 2.22 4.61 -10.39
N ALA A 482 1.18 4.79 -9.58
CA ALA A 482 1.13 4.34 -8.19
C ALA A 482 1.53 2.86 -7.98
N PRO A 483 1.06 1.87 -8.77
CA PRO A 483 1.47 0.48 -8.62
C PRO A 483 2.97 0.27 -8.88
N TYR A 484 3.54 0.99 -9.84
CA TYR A 484 4.97 0.92 -10.14
C TYR A 484 5.82 1.54 -9.03
N SER A 485 5.34 2.62 -8.44
CA SER A 485 5.96 3.28 -7.28
C SER A 485 5.98 2.34 -6.07
N GLY A 486 4.85 1.72 -5.76
CA GLY A 486 4.77 0.70 -4.70
C GLY A 486 5.70 -0.48 -4.97
N ALA A 487 5.76 -0.96 -6.22
CA ALA A 487 6.67 -2.03 -6.62
C ALA A 487 8.15 -1.64 -6.44
N ALA A 488 8.54 -0.41 -6.81
CA ALA A 488 9.91 0.09 -6.62
C ALA A 488 10.29 0.18 -5.14
N MET A 489 9.36 0.61 -4.27
CA MET A 489 9.55 0.61 -2.82
C MET A 489 9.70 -0.83 -2.29
N GLY A 490 8.90 -1.78 -2.78
CA GLY A 490 8.98 -3.20 -2.40
C GLY A 490 10.28 -3.86 -2.85
N GLU A 491 10.73 -3.58 -4.04
CA GLU A 491 12.00 -4.09 -4.57
C GLU A 491 13.20 -3.67 -3.72
N TYR A 492 13.19 -2.47 -3.16
CA TYR A 492 14.25 -2.03 -2.26
C TYR A 492 14.46 -3.00 -1.10
N PHE A 493 13.39 -3.41 -0.45
CA PHE A 493 13.45 -4.36 0.65
C PHE A 493 13.74 -5.79 0.18
N MET A 494 13.16 -6.20 -0.94
CA MET A 494 13.38 -7.52 -1.53
C MET A 494 14.86 -7.74 -1.87
N TYR A 495 15.53 -6.75 -2.49
CA TYR A 495 16.97 -6.83 -2.79
C TYR A 495 17.88 -6.69 -1.55
N LYS A 496 17.33 -6.24 -0.42
CA LYS A 496 17.99 -6.28 0.90
C LYS A 496 17.75 -7.60 1.66
N GLY A 497 17.19 -8.62 0.99
CA GLY A 497 16.95 -9.94 1.57
C GLY A 497 15.71 -10.01 2.48
N LYS A 498 14.83 -9.00 2.46
CA LYS A 498 13.56 -9.00 3.21
C LYS A 498 12.44 -9.62 2.40
N ASP A 499 11.43 -10.12 3.11
CA ASP A 499 10.20 -10.57 2.48
C ASP A 499 9.18 -9.43 2.46
N VAL A 500 8.55 -9.23 1.31
CA VAL A 500 7.59 -8.14 1.05
C VAL A 500 6.25 -8.73 0.60
N LEU A 501 5.17 -8.20 1.13
CA LEU A 501 3.82 -8.39 0.64
C LEU A 501 3.34 -7.10 0.01
N ILE A 502 3.07 -7.11 -1.30
CA ILE A 502 2.52 -5.95 -1.99
C ILE A 502 1.10 -6.24 -2.48
N ILE A 503 0.21 -5.30 -2.25
CA ILE A 503 -1.21 -5.39 -2.56
C ILE A 503 -1.58 -4.23 -3.48
N TYR A 504 -2.25 -4.53 -4.60
CA TYR A 504 -2.71 -3.52 -5.56
C TYR A 504 -4.24 -3.46 -5.56
N ASP A 505 -4.82 -2.46 -4.93
CA ASP A 505 -6.28 -2.28 -4.77
C ASP A 505 -6.78 -1.01 -5.52
N ASP A 506 -7.22 -1.06 -6.81
CA ASP A 506 -7.30 -2.24 -7.67
C ASP A 506 -6.67 -1.97 -9.05
N LEU A 507 -6.20 -3.01 -9.70
CA LEU A 507 -5.61 -2.91 -11.04
C LEU A 507 -6.64 -2.63 -12.15
N SER A 508 -7.94 -2.87 -11.92
CA SER A 508 -8.99 -2.50 -12.87
C SER A 508 -9.01 -0.99 -13.08
N LYS A 509 -8.85 -0.21 -12.01
CA LYS A 509 -8.79 1.27 -12.09
C LYS A 509 -7.49 1.76 -12.71
N GLN A 510 -6.37 1.08 -12.45
CA GLN A 510 -5.13 1.38 -13.18
C GLN A 510 -5.33 1.20 -14.69
N ALA A 511 -5.97 0.11 -15.12
CA ALA A 511 -6.24 -0.13 -16.53
C ALA A 511 -7.16 0.96 -17.14
N VAL A 512 -8.17 1.42 -16.38
CA VAL A 512 -9.05 2.52 -16.81
C VAL A 512 -8.25 3.81 -16.98
N ALA A 513 -7.39 4.17 -16.00
CA ALA A 513 -6.52 5.34 -16.09
C ALA A 513 -5.56 5.25 -17.30
N TYR A 514 -5.00 4.07 -17.54
CA TYR A 514 -4.13 3.87 -18.71
C TYR A 514 -4.88 3.96 -20.03
N ARG A 515 -6.13 3.48 -20.09
CA ARG A 515 -7.02 3.65 -21.24
C ARG A 515 -7.29 5.13 -21.51
N GLU A 516 -7.61 5.90 -20.48
CA GLU A 516 -7.84 7.35 -20.57
C GLU A 516 -6.61 8.06 -21.13
N LEU A 517 -5.43 7.85 -20.53
CA LEU A 517 -4.16 8.41 -21.03
C LEU A 517 -3.87 8.02 -22.48
N SER A 518 -4.11 6.76 -22.85
CA SER A 518 -3.84 6.27 -24.19
C SER A 518 -4.77 6.89 -25.24
N LEU A 519 -6.05 7.09 -24.89
CA LEU A 519 -7.02 7.76 -25.76
C LEU A 519 -6.70 9.24 -25.95
N LEU A 520 -6.29 9.93 -24.88
CA LEU A 520 -5.87 11.33 -24.94
C LEU A 520 -4.56 11.52 -25.75
N LEU A 521 -3.66 10.52 -25.70
CA LEU A 521 -2.47 10.45 -26.56
C LEU A 521 -2.78 10.04 -28.00
N HIS A 522 -4.05 9.82 -28.36
CA HIS A 522 -4.50 9.36 -29.67
C HIS A 522 -3.97 7.99 -30.10
N ARG A 523 -3.60 7.12 -29.15
CA ARG A 523 -3.23 5.75 -29.45
C ARG A 523 -4.45 4.96 -29.93
N PRO A 524 -4.33 4.11 -30.95
CA PRO A 524 -5.46 3.37 -31.50
C PRO A 524 -6.07 2.45 -30.43
N PRO A 525 -7.39 2.53 -30.18
CA PRO A 525 -8.07 1.67 -29.21
C PRO A 525 -8.28 0.26 -29.77
N GLY A 526 -8.17 -0.74 -28.87
CA GLY A 526 -8.48 -2.13 -29.12
C GLY A 526 -9.80 -2.56 -28.45
N ARG A 527 -9.84 -3.80 -27.94
CA ARG A 527 -11.01 -4.37 -27.27
C ARG A 527 -11.39 -3.52 -26.04
N GLU A 528 -12.67 -3.21 -25.88
CA GLU A 528 -13.23 -2.37 -24.81
C GLU A 528 -12.55 -0.99 -24.70
N ALA A 529 -12.07 -0.48 -25.84
CA ALA A 529 -11.31 0.77 -25.96
C ALA A 529 -9.96 0.78 -25.19
N TYR A 530 -9.47 -0.34 -24.70
CA TYR A 530 -8.12 -0.43 -24.14
C TYR A 530 -7.05 -0.39 -25.23
N PRO A 531 -5.88 0.17 -24.97
CA PRO A 531 -4.77 0.12 -25.91
C PRO A 531 -4.24 -1.32 -26.06
N GLY A 532 -3.61 -1.62 -27.18
CA GLY A 532 -3.12 -2.97 -27.51
C GLY A 532 -2.08 -3.53 -26.54
N ASP A 533 -1.40 -2.68 -25.80
CA ASP A 533 -0.35 -3.02 -24.83
C ASP A 533 -0.83 -3.11 -23.38
N VAL A 534 -2.15 -3.11 -23.12
CA VAL A 534 -2.68 -3.21 -21.75
C VAL A 534 -2.28 -4.51 -21.04
N PHE A 535 -2.06 -5.59 -21.77
CA PHE A 535 -1.49 -6.82 -21.21
C PHE A 535 -0.08 -6.57 -20.66
N TYR A 536 0.74 -5.84 -21.41
CA TYR A 536 2.10 -5.50 -21.01
C TYR A 536 2.13 -4.57 -19.80
N LEU A 537 1.13 -3.69 -19.65
CA LEU A 537 0.97 -2.85 -18.45
C LEU A 537 1.00 -3.68 -17.15
N HIS A 538 0.17 -4.70 -17.06
CA HIS A 538 0.08 -5.54 -15.86
C HIS A 538 1.19 -6.59 -15.79
N SER A 539 1.62 -7.16 -16.92
CA SER A 539 2.65 -8.20 -16.91
C SER A 539 4.00 -7.65 -16.45
N ARG A 540 4.45 -6.48 -16.95
CA ARG A 540 5.71 -5.87 -16.50
C ARG A 540 5.70 -5.44 -15.03
N LEU A 541 4.52 -5.13 -14.46
CA LEU A 541 4.34 -4.86 -13.05
C LEU A 541 4.44 -6.14 -12.21
N LEU A 542 3.62 -7.14 -12.55
CA LEU A 542 3.46 -8.34 -11.75
C LEU A 542 4.66 -9.29 -11.85
N GLU A 543 5.38 -9.30 -12.97
CA GLU A 543 6.61 -10.08 -13.12
C GLU A 543 7.75 -9.62 -12.21
N ARG A 544 7.69 -8.42 -11.65
CA ARG A 544 8.64 -7.92 -10.65
C ARG A 544 8.50 -8.63 -9.30
N ALA A 545 7.31 -9.17 -9.03
CA ALA A 545 7.06 -9.99 -7.85
C ALA A 545 7.64 -11.40 -8.08
N ALA A 546 8.62 -11.75 -7.25
CA ALA A 546 9.33 -13.01 -7.34
C ALA A 546 10.05 -13.33 -6.02
N ARG A 547 10.54 -14.55 -5.89
CA ARG A 547 11.51 -14.92 -4.88
C ARG A 547 12.89 -14.92 -5.50
N LEU A 548 13.82 -14.16 -4.92
CA LEU A 548 15.19 -14.06 -5.41
C LEU A 548 16.03 -15.28 -5.01
N SER A 549 17.06 -15.54 -5.82
CA SER A 549 18.10 -16.52 -5.48
C SER A 549 18.88 -16.10 -4.26
N ASP A 550 19.54 -17.06 -3.61
CA ASP A 550 20.36 -16.79 -2.41
C ASP A 550 21.57 -15.87 -2.73
N GLU A 551 22.04 -15.87 -3.99
CA GLU A 551 23.08 -14.98 -4.49
C GLU A 551 22.66 -13.50 -4.50
N LEU A 552 21.37 -13.24 -4.68
CA LEU A 552 20.76 -11.90 -4.64
C LEU A 552 20.13 -11.56 -3.27
N GLY A 553 20.50 -12.30 -2.20
CA GLY A 553 20.05 -12.05 -0.85
C GLY A 553 18.82 -12.86 -0.41
N GLY A 554 18.21 -13.67 -1.29
CA GLY A 554 17.13 -14.61 -0.95
C GLY A 554 15.78 -13.97 -0.57
N GLY A 555 15.62 -12.64 -0.68
CA GLY A 555 14.38 -11.94 -0.39
C GLY A 555 13.25 -12.29 -1.36
N SER A 556 12.02 -11.93 -0.99
CA SER A 556 10.85 -12.18 -1.84
C SER A 556 9.89 -10.99 -1.88
N MET A 557 9.14 -10.87 -2.97
CA MET A 557 8.02 -9.97 -3.07
C MET A 557 6.80 -10.76 -3.54
N THR A 558 5.80 -10.89 -2.66
CA THR A 558 4.52 -11.56 -2.93
C THR A 558 3.51 -10.53 -3.36
N ALA A 559 2.86 -10.71 -4.50
CA ALA A 559 1.88 -9.77 -5.00
C ALA A 559 0.45 -10.31 -4.86
N LEU A 560 -0.43 -9.49 -4.30
CA LEU A 560 -1.88 -9.70 -4.25
C LEU A 560 -2.58 -8.61 -5.08
N PRO A 561 -2.61 -8.74 -6.41
CA PRO A 561 -3.43 -7.85 -7.23
C PRO A 561 -4.91 -8.10 -6.99
N ILE A 562 -5.69 -7.02 -7.05
CA ILE A 562 -7.15 -7.07 -6.97
C ILE A 562 -7.72 -6.68 -8.32
N ILE A 563 -8.69 -7.44 -8.76
CA ILE A 563 -9.54 -7.12 -9.92
C ILE A 563 -11.00 -7.09 -9.47
N GLU A 564 -11.69 -6.03 -9.87
CA GLU A 564 -13.11 -5.90 -9.68
C GLU A 564 -13.86 -6.42 -10.91
N THR A 565 -14.81 -7.34 -10.69
CA THR A 565 -15.71 -7.82 -11.73
C THR A 565 -17.06 -7.12 -11.64
N GLN A 566 -17.86 -7.24 -12.69
CA GLN A 566 -19.24 -6.82 -12.74
C GLN A 566 -20.12 -8.05 -12.99
N ALA A 567 -21.05 -8.30 -12.09
CA ALA A 567 -21.96 -9.46 -12.13
C ALA A 567 -21.22 -10.82 -12.28
N GLY A 568 -20.05 -10.95 -11.66
CA GLY A 568 -19.25 -12.17 -11.69
C GLY A 568 -18.59 -12.48 -13.04
N ASP A 569 -18.57 -11.55 -14.00
CA ASP A 569 -17.97 -11.79 -15.32
C ASP A 569 -16.45 -11.81 -15.28
N ILE A 570 -15.88 -13.02 -15.21
CA ILE A 570 -14.44 -13.28 -15.31
C ILE A 570 -13.92 -13.33 -16.74
N SER A 571 -14.81 -13.33 -17.75
CA SER A 571 -14.47 -13.39 -19.16
C SER A 571 -14.17 -12.03 -19.79
N ALA A 572 -14.39 -10.94 -19.05
CA ALA A 572 -14.04 -9.58 -19.44
C ALA A 572 -12.55 -9.44 -19.71
N TYR A 573 -12.16 -8.41 -20.44
CA TYR A 573 -10.80 -8.29 -21.01
C TYR A 573 -9.73 -8.17 -19.94
N ILE A 574 -9.89 -7.30 -18.95
CA ILE A 574 -8.89 -7.11 -17.89
C ILE A 574 -8.78 -8.32 -16.94
N PRO A 575 -9.89 -8.90 -16.43
CA PRO A 575 -9.85 -10.13 -15.64
C PRO A 575 -9.08 -11.26 -16.31
N THR A 576 -9.39 -11.56 -17.58
CA THR A 576 -8.74 -12.63 -18.35
C THR A 576 -7.23 -12.42 -18.48
N ASN A 577 -6.79 -11.18 -18.73
CA ASN A 577 -5.38 -10.84 -18.82
C ASN A 577 -4.67 -11.09 -17.50
N VAL A 578 -5.20 -10.61 -16.37
CA VAL A 578 -4.54 -10.73 -15.08
C VAL A 578 -4.54 -12.17 -14.57
N ILE A 579 -5.63 -12.96 -14.79
CA ILE A 579 -5.65 -14.40 -14.49
C ILE A 579 -4.52 -15.15 -15.22
N SER A 580 -4.22 -14.75 -16.46
CA SER A 580 -3.15 -15.40 -17.23
C SER A 580 -1.75 -15.04 -16.75
N ILE A 581 -1.56 -13.83 -16.18
CA ILE A 581 -0.26 -13.34 -15.68
C ILE A 581 0.04 -13.92 -14.29
N THR A 582 -0.98 -14.14 -13.46
CA THR A 582 -0.83 -14.56 -12.07
C THR A 582 -0.64 -16.07 -11.90
N ASP A 583 -0.10 -16.48 -10.77
CA ASP A 583 0.16 -17.88 -10.41
C ASP A 583 -1.06 -18.56 -9.77
N GLY A 584 -2.21 -17.94 -9.84
CA GLY A 584 -3.48 -18.40 -9.30
C GLY A 584 -4.44 -17.26 -9.01
N GLN A 585 -5.65 -17.62 -8.55
CA GLN A 585 -6.68 -16.67 -8.19
C GLN A 585 -7.55 -17.15 -7.03
N ILE A 586 -7.93 -16.23 -6.18
CA ILE A 586 -8.96 -16.37 -5.15
C ILE A 586 -10.23 -15.69 -5.69
N PHE A 587 -11.22 -16.49 -6.06
CA PHE A 587 -12.49 -15.99 -6.59
C PHE A 587 -13.50 -15.80 -5.45
N LEU A 588 -14.00 -14.58 -5.30
CA LEU A 588 -15.03 -14.23 -4.33
C LEU A 588 -16.38 -14.09 -5.02
N GLU A 589 -17.37 -14.83 -4.53
CA GLU A 589 -18.68 -14.92 -5.11
C GLU A 589 -19.72 -14.16 -4.28
N THR A 590 -20.49 -13.29 -4.94
CA THR A 590 -21.49 -12.44 -4.27
C THR A 590 -22.61 -13.27 -3.65
N ASP A 591 -23.01 -14.37 -4.28
CA ASP A 591 -24.07 -15.23 -3.77
C ASP A 591 -23.67 -15.90 -2.46
N LEU A 592 -22.41 -16.36 -2.36
CA LEU A 592 -21.88 -16.92 -1.10
C LEU A 592 -21.81 -15.84 -0.01
N PHE A 593 -21.41 -14.63 -0.36
CA PHE A 593 -21.35 -13.51 0.58
C PHE A 593 -22.75 -13.17 1.14
N ASN A 594 -23.77 -13.12 0.27
CA ASN A 594 -25.14 -12.85 0.64
C ASN A 594 -25.77 -14.00 1.43
N ALA A 595 -25.36 -15.25 1.17
CA ALA A 595 -25.75 -16.43 1.94
C ALA A 595 -25.07 -16.49 3.32
N GLY A 596 -24.21 -15.51 3.67
CA GLY A 596 -23.53 -15.46 4.97
C GLY A 596 -22.28 -16.31 5.06
N VAL A 597 -21.77 -16.86 3.97
CA VAL A 597 -20.46 -17.53 3.90
C VAL A 597 -19.38 -16.46 3.76
N ARG A 598 -18.63 -16.21 4.83
CA ARG A 598 -17.60 -15.17 4.89
C ARG A 598 -16.32 -15.74 5.52
N PRO A 599 -15.17 -15.72 4.78
CA PRO A 599 -14.97 -15.16 3.44
C PRO A 599 -15.70 -15.96 2.33
N ALA A 600 -16.18 -15.23 1.32
CA ALA A 600 -17.00 -15.77 0.24
C ALA A 600 -16.16 -16.45 -0.86
N VAL A 601 -15.18 -17.26 -0.47
CA VAL A 601 -14.25 -17.93 -1.39
C VAL A 601 -14.94 -19.07 -2.12
N ASN A 602 -15.01 -18.96 -3.44
CA ASN A 602 -15.44 -20.08 -4.27
C ASN A 602 -14.32 -21.09 -4.45
N VAL A 603 -14.38 -22.21 -3.77
CA VAL A 603 -13.34 -23.27 -3.78
C VAL A 603 -13.15 -23.91 -5.16
N GLY A 604 -14.22 -23.98 -5.98
CA GLY A 604 -14.18 -24.57 -7.33
C GLY A 604 -13.42 -23.70 -8.34
N LEU A 605 -13.60 -22.40 -8.30
CA LEU A 605 -13.00 -21.43 -9.21
C LEU A 605 -11.65 -20.89 -8.72
N SER A 606 -11.36 -21.01 -7.43
CA SER A 606 -10.10 -20.57 -6.83
C SER A 606 -9.00 -21.61 -7.05
N VAL A 607 -7.84 -21.18 -7.48
CA VAL A 607 -6.70 -22.05 -7.82
C VAL A 607 -5.41 -21.40 -7.38
N SER A 608 -4.54 -22.16 -6.72
CA SER A 608 -3.12 -21.81 -6.53
C SER A 608 -2.25 -22.76 -7.37
N ARG A 609 -1.46 -22.23 -8.29
CA ARG A 609 -0.55 -23.04 -9.12
C ARG A 609 0.67 -23.54 -8.34
N VAL A 610 1.04 -22.86 -7.27
CA VAL A 610 2.09 -23.29 -6.32
C VAL A 610 1.56 -24.39 -5.42
N GLY A 611 0.33 -24.27 -4.96
CA GLY A 611 -0.40 -25.28 -4.21
C GLY A 611 0.34 -25.76 -2.97
N GLY A 612 0.32 -27.05 -2.72
CA GLY A 612 0.90 -27.67 -1.52
C GLY A 612 2.41 -27.52 -1.35
N SER A 613 3.14 -26.92 -2.32
CA SER A 613 4.55 -26.54 -2.14
C SER A 613 4.70 -25.33 -1.23
N ALA A 614 3.66 -24.50 -1.14
CA ALA A 614 3.57 -23.33 -0.26
C ALA A 614 2.72 -23.56 0.99
N GLN A 615 2.56 -24.81 1.43
CA GLN A 615 1.88 -25.15 2.67
C GLN A 615 2.83 -25.71 3.72
N LEU A 616 2.54 -25.45 5.00
CA LEU A 616 3.14 -26.18 6.10
C LEU A 616 2.84 -27.67 5.96
N GLY A 617 3.80 -28.54 6.31
CA GLY A 617 3.65 -29.98 6.20
C GLY A 617 2.42 -30.54 6.94
N ALA A 618 2.14 -29.98 8.13
CA ALA A 618 0.96 -30.32 8.93
C ALA A 618 -0.34 -29.88 8.23
N MET A 619 -0.42 -28.65 7.71
CA MET A 619 -1.59 -28.17 6.99
C MET A 619 -1.86 -29.00 5.74
N LYS A 620 -0.83 -29.28 4.95
CA LYS A 620 -0.95 -30.14 3.76
C LYS A 620 -1.48 -31.53 4.08
N GLN A 621 -1.12 -32.09 5.25
CA GLN A 621 -1.55 -33.40 5.70
C GLN A 621 -3.04 -33.42 6.07
N VAL A 622 -3.52 -32.36 6.72
CA VAL A 622 -4.88 -32.24 7.25
C VAL A 622 -5.84 -31.74 6.16
N ALA A 623 -5.47 -30.74 5.40
CA ALA A 623 -6.33 -30.11 4.38
C ALA A 623 -6.36 -30.88 3.05
N GLY A 624 -5.55 -31.94 2.87
CA GLY A 624 -5.40 -32.61 1.58
C GLY A 624 -6.67 -33.19 0.97
N ARG A 625 -7.65 -33.59 1.80
CA ARG A 625 -8.96 -34.09 1.36
C ARG A 625 -10.05 -33.03 1.34
N LEU A 626 -9.90 -31.96 2.11
CA LEU A 626 -10.92 -30.94 2.34
C LEU A 626 -11.48 -30.35 1.02
N ARG A 627 -10.61 -30.14 0.04
CA ARG A 627 -11.03 -29.60 -1.26
C ARG A 627 -11.95 -30.56 -2.05
N MET A 628 -11.65 -31.86 -2.00
CA MET A 628 -12.48 -32.89 -2.67
C MET A 628 -13.82 -33.03 -1.94
N ASP A 629 -13.81 -33.06 -0.62
CA ASP A 629 -15.01 -33.21 0.19
C ASP A 629 -15.96 -32.03 -0.01
N LEU A 630 -15.44 -30.79 -0.07
CA LEU A 630 -16.23 -29.59 -0.37
C LEU A 630 -16.73 -29.55 -1.83
N ALA A 631 -15.96 -30.05 -2.80
CA ALA A 631 -16.42 -30.15 -4.18
C ALA A 631 -17.58 -31.15 -4.30
N GLN A 632 -17.45 -32.33 -3.68
CA GLN A 632 -18.49 -33.33 -3.64
C GLN A 632 -19.76 -32.81 -2.93
N TYR A 633 -19.58 -32.13 -1.80
CA TYR A 633 -20.70 -31.49 -1.09
C TYR A 633 -21.47 -30.51 -2.01
N ARG A 634 -20.78 -29.63 -2.74
CA ARG A 634 -21.44 -28.68 -3.63
C ARG A 634 -22.22 -29.32 -4.76
N GLU A 635 -21.67 -30.36 -5.37
CA GLU A 635 -22.40 -31.15 -6.37
C GLU A 635 -23.66 -31.78 -5.78
N LEU A 636 -23.56 -32.41 -4.62
CA LEU A 636 -24.69 -33.05 -3.96
C LEU A 636 -25.72 -32.04 -3.44
N ALA A 637 -25.28 -30.88 -2.92
CA ALA A 637 -26.17 -29.81 -2.47
C ALA A 637 -27.02 -29.23 -3.60
N ALA A 638 -26.45 -29.08 -4.80
CA ALA A 638 -27.19 -28.67 -5.99
C ALA A 638 -28.27 -29.69 -6.39
N PHE A 639 -27.98 -30.99 -6.27
CA PHE A 639 -28.97 -32.05 -6.56
C PHE A 639 -30.03 -32.19 -5.46
N SER A 640 -29.68 -31.96 -4.19
CA SER A 640 -30.61 -32.11 -3.05
C SER A 640 -31.80 -31.15 -3.12
N GLN A 641 -31.66 -30.03 -3.79
CA GLN A 641 -32.77 -29.09 -4.03
C GLN A 641 -33.88 -29.64 -4.93
N PHE A 642 -33.59 -30.71 -5.69
CA PHE A 642 -34.54 -31.29 -6.66
C PHE A 642 -35.07 -32.69 -6.26
N GLY A 643 -34.55 -33.32 -5.19
CA GLY A 643 -34.90 -34.67 -4.81
C GLY A 643 -35.24 -34.85 -3.32
N SER A 644 -36.37 -35.50 -3.02
CA SER A 644 -36.84 -35.71 -1.64
C SER A 644 -36.29 -36.96 -0.96
N ASP A 645 -35.75 -37.95 -1.70
CA ASP A 645 -35.25 -39.23 -1.15
C ASP A 645 -33.73 -39.35 -1.40
N LEU A 646 -32.95 -38.89 -0.44
CA LEU A 646 -31.51 -39.08 -0.42
C LEU A 646 -31.14 -40.32 0.37
N ASP A 647 -30.21 -41.13 -0.15
CA ASP A 647 -29.65 -42.23 0.58
C ASP A 647 -28.83 -41.78 1.81
N LYS A 648 -28.60 -42.68 2.77
CA LYS A 648 -27.92 -42.32 4.02
C LYS A 648 -26.52 -41.75 3.78
N ALA A 649 -25.75 -42.33 2.85
CA ALA A 649 -24.37 -41.90 2.56
C ALA A 649 -24.33 -40.47 1.99
N THR A 650 -25.24 -40.15 1.08
CA THR A 650 -25.39 -38.80 0.53
C THR A 650 -25.79 -37.80 1.61
N ARG A 651 -26.69 -38.18 2.50
CA ARG A 651 -27.12 -37.34 3.63
C ARG A 651 -25.96 -37.07 4.61
N ASP A 652 -25.18 -38.10 4.95
CA ASP A 652 -24.01 -37.93 5.82
C ASP A 652 -22.96 -37.04 5.18
N THR A 653 -22.75 -37.12 3.87
CA THR A 653 -21.83 -36.25 3.13
C THR A 653 -22.31 -34.76 3.12
N LEU A 654 -23.63 -34.55 2.96
CA LEU A 654 -24.20 -33.21 3.04
C LEU A 654 -24.06 -32.62 4.44
N HIS A 655 -24.39 -33.38 5.47
CA HIS A 655 -24.26 -32.94 6.86
C HIS A 655 -22.81 -32.59 7.23
N ARG A 656 -21.83 -33.34 6.75
CA ARG A 656 -20.41 -33.05 6.96
C ARG A 656 -19.99 -31.79 6.19
N GLY A 657 -20.45 -31.63 4.95
CA GLY A 657 -20.16 -30.47 4.12
C GLY A 657 -20.71 -29.15 4.70
N ASP A 658 -21.93 -29.20 5.28
CA ASP A 658 -22.51 -28.04 5.97
C ASP A 658 -21.62 -27.58 7.14
N ARG A 659 -21.16 -28.54 7.97
CA ARG A 659 -20.31 -28.25 9.12
C ARG A 659 -18.92 -27.75 8.70
N MET A 660 -18.33 -28.34 7.66
CA MET A 660 -17.07 -27.87 7.11
C MET A 660 -17.19 -26.45 6.55
N THR A 661 -18.29 -26.14 5.87
CA THR A 661 -18.56 -24.80 5.35
C THR A 661 -18.72 -23.78 6.49
N GLU A 662 -19.41 -24.17 7.56
CA GLU A 662 -19.56 -23.33 8.75
C GLU A 662 -18.22 -23.09 9.46
N LEU A 663 -17.41 -24.16 9.63
CA LEU A 663 -16.08 -24.05 10.22
C LEU A 663 -15.14 -23.10 9.47
N LEU A 664 -15.24 -23.08 8.13
CA LEU A 664 -14.41 -22.20 7.29
C LEU A 664 -14.83 -20.73 7.35
N LYS A 665 -15.98 -20.41 7.92
CA LYS A 665 -16.35 -19.02 8.20
C LYS A 665 -15.43 -18.43 9.25
N GLN A 666 -15.12 -17.16 9.07
CA GLN A 666 -14.21 -16.42 9.96
C GLN A 666 -14.64 -14.97 10.02
N PRO A 667 -14.77 -14.37 11.20
CA PRO A 667 -15.06 -12.95 11.34
C PRO A 667 -13.88 -12.10 10.84
N CYS A 668 -14.16 -10.87 10.37
CA CYS A 668 -13.13 -9.92 10.00
C CYS A 668 -12.27 -9.52 11.21
N TYR A 669 -11.04 -9.14 10.97
CA TYR A 669 -10.07 -8.69 11.98
C TYR A 669 -9.69 -9.76 13.02
N SER A 670 -9.84 -11.01 12.65
CA SER A 670 -9.55 -12.15 13.52
C SER A 670 -8.73 -13.21 12.77
N PRO A 671 -7.53 -12.86 12.29
CA PRO A 671 -6.65 -13.85 11.66
C PRO A 671 -6.26 -14.90 12.67
N MET A 672 -6.27 -16.18 12.25
CA MET A 672 -5.98 -17.32 13.08
C MET A 672 -4.56 -17.85 12.82
N ASP A 673 -3.86 -18.22 13.88
CA ASP A 673 -2.54 -18.85 13.73
C ASP A 673 -2.63 -20.20 12.99
N ALA A 674 -1.57 -20.54 12.26
CA ALA A 674 -1.56 -21.74 11.42
C ALA A 674 -1.73 -23.04 12.23
N ALA A 675 -1.23 -23.09 13.47
CA ALA A 675 -1.40 -24.24 14.33
C ALA A 675 -2.86 -24.41 14.75
N ASP A 676 -3.51 -23.33 15.11
CA ASP A 676 -4.93 -23.30 15.48
C ASP A 676 -5.82 -23.70 14.29
N GLN A 677 -5.49 -23.22 13.08
CA GLN A 677 -6.17 -23.63 11.85
C GLN A 677 -6.04 -25.15 11.62
N VAL A 678 -4.84 -25.71 11.81
CA VAL A 678 -4.61 -27.17 11.66
C VAL A 678 -5.45 -27.96 12.65
N ILE A 679 -5.54 -27.52 13.92
CA ILE A 679 -6.37 -28.18 14.95
C ILE A 679 -7.84 -28.17 14.53
N SER A 680 -8.36 -27.03 14.14
CA SER A 680 -9.78 -26.86 13.74
C SER A 680 -10.13 -27.73 12.53
N ILE A 681 -9.31 -27.67 11.48
CA ILE A 681 -9.55 -28.44 10.24
C ILE A 681 -9.38 -29.92 10.48
N PHE A 682 -8.41 -30.34 11.32
CA PHE A 682 -8.22 -31.74 11.68
C PHE A 682 -9.45 -32.30 12.40
N ALA A 683 -10.02 -31.58 13.37
CA ALA A 683 -11.20 -32.02 14.08
C ALA A 683 -12.39 -32.22 13.14
N ALA A 684 -12.62 -31.32 12.17
CA ALA A 684 -13.70 -31.46 11.21
C ALA A 684 -13.47 -32.62 10.21
N SER A 685 -12.24 -32.74 9.68
CA SER A 685 -11.91 -33.75 8.66
C SER A 685 -11.91 -35.16 9.20
N GLU A 686 -11.57 -35.38 10.48
CA GLU A 686 -11.64 -36.69 11.17
C GLU A 686 -13.05 -37.01 11.70
N GLY A 687 -14.02 -36.09 11.50
CA GLY A 687 -15.43 -36.35 11.86
C GLY A 687 -15.82 -36.02 13.30
N TYR A 688 -14.94 -35.36 14.07
CA TYR A 688 -15.27 -34.99 15.47
C TYR A 688 -16.36 -33.90 15.56
N ALA A 689 -16.64 -33.20 14.46
CA ALA A 689 -17.70 -32.19 14.37
C ALA A 689 -19.05 -32.79 13.83
N ASP A 690 -19.10 -34.07 13.43
CA ASP A 690 -20.25 -34.61 12.69
C ASP A 690 -21.56 -34.67 13.53
N ASP A 691 -21.51 -34.68 14.81
CA ASP A 691 -22.64 -34.68 15.76
C ASP A 691 -22.92 -33.31 16.40
N VAL A 692 -22.12 -32.29 16.09
CA VAL A 692 -22.33 -30.92 16.56
C VAL A 692 -23.35 -30.22 15.65
N GLU A 693 -24.32 -29.49 16.21
CA GLU A 693 -25.26 -28.71 15.42
C GLU A 693 -24.51 -27.59 14.66
N VAL A 694 -24.97 -27.26 13.44
CA VAL A 694 -24.30 -26.29 12.58
C VAL A 694 -24.18 -24.91 13.26
N SER A 695 -25.21 -24.51 14.05
CA SER A 695 -25.18 -23.26 14.84
C SER A 695 -24.08 -23.19 15.89
N ASP A 696 -23.62 -24.34 16.36
CA ASP A 696 -22.72 -24.49 17.52
C ASP A 696 -21.27 -24.73 17.10
N ILE A 697 -21.00 -24.87 15.79
CA ILE A 697 -19.66 -25.15 15.25
C ILE A 697 -18.67 -24.03 15.65
N ALA A 698 -19.09 -22.79 15.62
CA ALA A 698 -18.22 -21.66 16.02
C ALA A 698 -17.88 -21.72 17.52
N ALA A 699 -18.83 -22.05 18.37
CA ALA A 699 -18.61 -22.22 19.81
C ALA A 699 -17.73 -23.43 20.09
N PHE A 700 -17.95 -24.55 19.38
CA PHE A 700 -17.11 -25.73 19.43
C PHE A 700 -15.65 -25.43 19.10
N GLU A 701 -15.38 -24.70 18.00
CA GLU A 701 -14.03 -24.28 17.61
C GLU A 701 -13.38 -23.41 18.68
N GLN A 702 -14.13 -22.39 19.18
CA GLN A 702 -13.63 -21.47 20.21
C GLN A 702 -13.27 -22.14 21.52
N ALA A 703 -13.93 -23.23 21.86
CA ALA A 703 -13.62 -24.06 23.05
C ALA A 703 -12.52 -25.07 22.78
N LEU A 704 -12.51 -25.70 21.59
CA LEU A 704 -11.57 -26.77 21.22
C LEU A 704 -10.12 -26.25 21.16
N VAL A 705 -9.89 -25.15 20.48
CA VAL A 705 -8.53 -24.65 20.25
C VAL A 705 -7.79 -24.33 21.56
N PRO A 706 -8.34 -23.58 22.52
CA PRO A 706 -7.69 -23.37 23.81
C PRO A 706 -7.53 -24.67 24.64
N TYR A 707 -8.47 -25.60 24.53
CA TYR A 707 -8.38 -26.87 25.22
C TYR A 707 -7.18 -27.68 24.72
N VAL A 708 -7.03 -27.84 23.40
CA VAL A 708 -5.88 -28.53 22.79
C VAL A 708 -4.58 -27.85 23.15
N ASN A 709 -4.50 -26.50 23.04
CA ASN A 709 -3.33 -25.71 23.38
C ASN A 709 -2.90 -25.88 24.85
N LYS A 710 -3.86 -26.05 25.75
CA LYS A 710 -3.61 -26.31 27.17
C LYS A 710 -3.08 -27.73 27.44
N HIS A 711 -3.60 -28.74 26.76
CA HIS A 711 -3.27 -30.14 27.01
C HIS A 711 -2.13 -30.67 26.13
N TYR A 712 -1.85 -29.99 24.99
CA TYR A 712 -0.79 -30.36 24.07
C TYR A 712 -0.06 -29.12 23.52
N PRO A 713 0.64 -28.34 24.40
CA PRO A 713 1.29 -27.09 23.99
C PRO A 713 2.42 -27.31 22.99
N GLU A 714 3.10 -28.46 23.00
CA GLU A 714 4.21 -28.77 22.08
C GLU A 714 3.75 -28.86 20.60
N LEU A 715 2.45 -29.02 20.36
CA LEU A 715 1.87 -29.14 19.01
C LEU A 715 2.11 -27.87 18.16
N HIS A 716 2.05 -26.68 18.76
CA HIS A 716 2.33 -25.44 18.10
C HIS A 716 3.75 -25.39 17.52
N ASP A 717 4.74 -25.73 18.33
CA ASP A 717 6.15 -25.73 17.88
C ASP A 717 6.37 -26.80 16.80
N GLU A 718 5.74 -27.95 16.90
CA GLU A 718 5.82 -29.01 15.91
C GLU A 718 5.24 -28.56 14.57
N ILE A 719 4.08 -27.89 14.55
CA ILE A 719 3.45 -27.37 13.33
C ILE A 719 4.29 -26.26 12.72
N HIS A 720 4.76 -25.32 13.53
CA HIS A 720 5.61 -24.21 13.05
C HIS A 720 6.97 -24.66 12.53
N SER A 721 7.46 -25.86 12.93
CA SER A 721 8.66 -26.44 12.34
C SER A 721 8.54 -26.69 10.83
N GLY A 722 7.35 -26.58 10.25
CA GLY A 722 7.06 -26.78 8.83
C GLY A 722 7.01 -28.26 8.42
N LYS A 723 7.26 -29.17 9.33
CA LYS A 723 7.26 -30.62 9.05
C LYS A 723 5.84 -31.19 9.11
N LYS A 724 5.70 -32.42 8.59
CA LYS A 724 4.48 -33.21 8.78
C LYS A 724 4.39 -33.67 10.23
N LEU A 725 3.18 -33.73 10.77
CA LEU A 725 2.92 -34.31 12.08
C LEU A 725 3.31 -35.79 12.08
N SER A 726 3.98 -36.22 13.13
CA SER A 726 4.31 -37.64 13.34
C SER A 726 3.04 -38.48 13.58
N LYS A 727 3.15 -39.80 13.46
CA LYS A 727 2.02 -40.66 13.78
C LYS A 727 1.64 -40.53 15.26
N ASP A 728 2.65 -40.43 16.13
CA ASP A 728 2.46 -40.30 17.57
C ASP A 728 1.78 -38.96 17.92
N SER A 729 2.15 -37.88 17.22
CA SER A 729 1.52 -36.55 17.38
C SER A 729 0.07 -36.56 16.94
N LEU A 730 -0.25 -37.27 15.84
CA LEU A 730 -1.63 -37.43 15.37
C LEU A 730 -2.47 -38.24 16.33
N GLU A 731 -1.90 -39.32 16.92
CA GLU A 731 -2.61 -40.16 17.92
C GLU A 731 -2.87 -39.38 19.21
N LYS A 732 -1.90 -38.60 19.67
CA LYS A 732 -2.06 -37.69 20.81
C LYS A 732 -3.15 -36.66 20.54
N LEU A 733 -3.12 -36.01 19.36
CA LEU A 733 -4.12 -34.99 18.98
C LEU A 733 -5.53 -35.61 18.94
N ARG A 734 -5.68 -36.83 18.39
CA ARG A 734 -6.94 -37.57 18.41
C ARG A 734 -7.42 -37.85 19.85
N ALA A 735 -6.52 -38.26 20.73
CA ALA A 735 -6.85 -38.53 22.13
C ALA A 735 -7.34 -37.26 22.86
N VAL A 736 -6.61 -36.16 22.69
CA VAL A 736 -6.98 -34.88 23.32
C VAL A 736 -8.32 -34.33 22.80
N ILE A 737 -8.59 -34.45 21.49
CA ILE A 737 -9.88 -34.02 20.92
C ILE A 737 -11.02 -34.96 21.40
N ALA A 738 -10.77 -36.26 21.50
CA ALA A 738 -11.77 -37.21 22.01
C ALA A 738 -12.12 -36.97 23.50
N ASP A 739 -11.14 -36.58 24.32
CA ASP A 739 -11.37 -36.18 25.70
C ASP A 739 -12.11 -34.85 25.82
N PHE A 740 -11.72 -33.84 25.00
CA PHE A 740 -12.50 -32.61 24.91
C PHE A 740 -13.97 -32.85 24.58
N LYS A 741 -14.24 -33.77 23.65
CA LYS A 741 -15.59 -34.07 23.21
C LYS A 741 -16.46 -34.67 24.33
N LYS A 742 -15.87 -35.46 25.24
CA LYS A 742 -16.56 -35.97 26.42
C LYS A 742 -16.96 -34.82 27.36
N GLU A 743 -16.08 -33.84 27.53
CA GLU A 743 -16.36 -32.69 28.38
C GLU A 743 -17.36 -31.70 27.71
N TRP A 744 -17.31 -31.59 26.39
CA TRP A 744 -18.22 -30.72 25.63
C TRP A 744 -19.69 -31.17 25.70
N HIS A 745 -19.92 -32.48 25.78
CA HIS A 745 -21.25 -33.07 25.88
C HIS A 745 -21.73 -33.27 27.33
N ALA A 746 -20.89 -33.04 28.33
CA ALA A 746 -21.24 -33.10 29.74
C ALA A 746 -21.72 -31.73 30.26
#